data_b0a55a0b9ecc59bfdf55835287e13299
#
_entry.id   b0a55a0b9ecc59bfdf55835287e13299
#
_cell.length_a   1.000
_cell.length_b   1.000
_cell.length_c   1.000
_cell.angle_alpha   90.00
_cell.angle_beta   90.00
_cell.angle_gamma   90.00
#
_symmetry.space_group_name_H-M   'P 1'
#
loop_
_entity.id
_entity.type
_entity.pdbx_description
1 polymer ?
#
loop_
_entity_poly.entity_id
_entity_poly.type
_entity_poly.pdbx_seq_one_letter_code
_entity_poly.pdbx_strand_id
1 'polypeptide(L)'
;MKRNKKEDILLNTDNDDISMLAEIQTDPDEVTAMEFNKEIPVMPLRNMVMFPSVVMPVTIGRPSTLKLVNAAYKKKLPIAVVCQIQGDMDDPGFNDVYHVGVIGKILRVFEMPGGNTTVIMQSNGPKVHLDSITKTSPYLKGIVTPIPEANDQLETDEFKALIDTCKDLTSKFIEASEKMSPDTVFAIKNLDNPEILVNFICANFPIPVEEKIKLLKAGDLQSRLYMLVKILNREVQLADIKQSIQMRTREDIDRQQREYFLQQQIKNIQDELGAGQEDEIDELRQKGRTKKWSSEMAELFEKEVSKLERTNSQSPDFNVQLTYLQTLLGLPWNVFTTDNLNISNAEKTLNKDHYGLEKVKERILEHLAVLKLKGDMKSPIICLYGPPGVGKTSLGRSIAASLKRKYVRMSLGGVHDEAEIRGHRKTYIGAMPGRIIKSLIKAESSNPVIILDEIDKLGSDHRGDPSSAMLEVLDPEQNNTFHDNYLDVDYDLSKVMFIATANNLSTIPPALLDRMELIEVSGYITEEKVEIARRHLVPKELEANGIKKEYVKFSKAALECIVENYTRESGVRELEKKINKVMRKIALEFARDGHEVMHEIKPADVRKYLGTPEYSRDKYQGNEYAGVVTGLAWTAVGGEILFVETSLSKGKGGKLTLTGNLGDVMKESAMLALEYLKAHTKLLNLQEDIFDNWNIHIHVPEGAIPKDGPSAGITMVTSLASALTQRKVKANLAMTGEITLRGKVLPVGGIKEKILAAKRAGIKDIILCEENRKNIEEIQPMYLEGLTFHYVTDIKEVLALALTNEKVNGAIDFNITNQKTEEKK
;
A
#
# COMPACT_ATOMS: atom_id res chain seq x y z
N MET A 1 -24.18 -60.21 -39.32
CA MET A 1 -24.44 -59.31 -38.21
C MET A 1 -23.20 -59.22 -37.34
N LYS A 2 -22.35 -58.18 -37.48
CA LYS A 2 -21.15 -57.92 -36.64
C LYS A 2 -21.51 -56.94 -35.60
N ARG A 3 -21.51 -57.33 -34.32
CA ARG A 3 -21.59 -56.42 -33.16
C ARG A 3 -20.25 -55.76 -32.92
N ASN A 4 -20.18 -54.40 -33.03
CA ASN A 4 -19.05 -53.59 -32.53
C ASN A 4 -19.10 -53.62 -31.03
N LYS A 5 -18.05 -54.09 -30.37
CA LYS A 5 -17.74 -53.83 -28.97
C LYS A 5 -17.20 -52.39 -28.88
N LYS A 6 -17.94 -51.49 -28.28
CA LYS A 6 -17.42 -50.29 -27.67
C LYS A 6 -16.85 -50.69 -26.32
N GLU A 7 -15.54 -50.62 -26.16
CA GLU A 7 -14.90 -50.67 -24.87
C GLU A 7 -15.09 -49.29 -24.22
N ASP A 8 -15.99 -49.22 -23.24
CA ASP A 8 -16.07 -48.10 -22.30
C ASP A 8 -14.90 -48.22 -21.32
N ILE A 9 -13.86 -47.46 -21.54
CA ILE A 9 -12.82 -47.21 -20.53
C ILE A 9 -13.30 -46.01 -19.71
N LEU A 10 -13.92 -46.33 -18.57
CA LEU A 10 -14.09 -45.35 -17.48
C LEU A 10 -12.70 -44.98 -16.93
N LEU A 11 -12.22 -43.85 -17.32
CA LEU A 11 -11.04 -43.24 -16.65
C LEU A 11 -11.51 -42.64 -15.32
N ASN A 12 -11.10 -43.27 -14.24
CA ASN A 12 -11.05 -42.65 -12.92
C ASN A 12 -10.12 -41.44 -12.99
N THR A 13 -10.63 -40.27 -12.70
CA THR A 13 -9.88 -39.00 -12.61
C THR A 13 -9.17 -38.91 -11.26
N ASP A 14 -8.22 -39.80 -10.99
CA ASP A 14 -7.32 -39.71 -9.84
C ASP A 14 -5.88 -40.00 -10.30
N ASN A 15 -5.10 -38.94 -10.22
CA ASN A 15 -3.64 -38.83 -9.99
C ASN A 15 -2.60 -39.45 -10.93
N ASP A 16 -2.90 -40.33 -11.89
CA ASP A 16 -1.86 -40.98 -12.71
C ASP A 16 -1.47 -40.22 -13.99
N ASP A 17 -2.19 -39.17 -14.36
CA ASP A 17 -2.04 -38.53 -15.68
C ASP A 17 -0.89 -37.51 -15.79
N ILE A 18 -0.31 -37.02 -14.67
CA ILE A 18 0.73 -35.99 -14.71
C ILE A 18 2.12 -36.58 -14.94
N SER A 19 2.40 -37.78 -14.44
CA SER A 19 3.65 -38.47 -14.68
C SER A 19 3.85 -38.89 -16.13
N MET A 20 2.75 -39.20 -16.85
CA MET A 20 2.77 -39.58 -18.28
C MET A 20 3.10 -38.38 -19.21
N LEU A 21 2.91 -37.17 -18.78
CA LEU A 21 3.14 -35.94 -19.58
C LEU A 21 4.64 -35.57 -19.64
N ALA A 22 5.47 -36.07 -18.73
CA ALA A 22 6.88 -35.74 -18.64
C ALA A 22 7.79 -36.67 -19.51
N GLU A 23 7.31 -37.82 -19.94
CA GLU A 23 8.09 -38.82 -20.66
C GLU A 23 8.00 -38.83 -22.19
N ILE A 24 7.22 -37.89 -22.78
CA ILE A 24 7.10 -37.84 -24.25
C ILE A 24 8.36 -37.18 -24.84
N GLN A 25 9.35 -37.95 -25.19
CA GLN A 25 10.55 -37.53 -25.91
C GLN A 25 10.19 -36.96 -27.27
N THR A 26 10.72 -35.77 -27.54
CA THR A 26 10.57 -35.04 -28.81
C THR A 26 11.59 -35.50 -29.82
N ASP A 27 11.13 -35.80 -31.06
CA ASP A 27 12.02 -36.02 -32.21
C ASP A 27 12.43 -34.64 -32.76
N PRO A 28 13.73 -34.28 -32.72
CA PRO A 28 14.17 -32.93 -33.11
C PRO A 28 14.07 -32.62 -34.61
N ASP A 29 13.92 -33.66 -35.45
CA ASP A 29 14.04 -33.53 -36.91
C ASP A 29 12.73 -33.06 -37.59
N GLU A 30 11.60 -33.08 -36.95
CA GLU A 30 10.29 -32.61 -37.54
C GLU A 30 10.18 -31.07 -37.64
N VAL A 31 10.97 -30.31 -36.93
CA VAL A 31 10.83 -28.84 -36.81
C VAL A 31 11.56 -28.09 -37.94
N THR A 32 12.57 -28.69 -38.57
CA THR A 32 13.41 -28.04 -39.57
C THR A 32 12.76 -27.86 -40.95
N ALA A 33 11.56 -28.40 -41.20
CA ALA A 33 10.89 -28.37 -42.50
C ALA A 33 9.71 -27.37 -42.61
N MET A 34 9.56 -26.44 -41.66
CA MET A 34 8.48 -25.48 -41.70
C MET A 34 8.76 -24.26 -42.55
N GLU A 35 7.97 -24.04 -43.60
CA GLU A 35 7.96 -22.79 -44.35
C GLU A 35 7.10 -21.73 -43.63
N PHE A 36 7.73 -20.80 -42.90
CA PHE A 36 7.05 -19.76 -42.11
C PHE A 36 6.29 -18.69 -42.89
N ASN A 37 6.42 -18.65 -44.23
CA ASN A 37 5.73 -17.68 -45.07
C ASN A 37 4.34 -18.13 -45.57
N LYS A 38 3.81 -19.24 -45.05
CA LYS A 38 2.47 -19.75 -45.41
C LYS A 38 1.44 -19.47 -44.34
N GLU A 39 0.15 -19.35 -44.76
CA GLU A 39 -0.97 -19.25 -43.85
C GLU A 39 -1.07 -20.47 -42.94
N ILE A 40 -0.97 -20.30 -41.64
CA ILE A 40 -1.16 -21.37 -40.66
C ILE A 40 -2.41 -21.13 -39.81
N PRO A 41 -3.07 -22.19 -39.28
CA PRO A 41 -4.15 -22.04 -38.34
C PRO A 41 -3.69 -21.33 -37.07
N VAL A 42 -4.49 -20.39 -36.54
CA VAL A 42 -4.21 -19.64 -35.32
C VAL A 42 -5.26 -20.02 -34.27
N MET A 43 -4.81 -20.49 -33.11
CA MET A 43 -5.66 -20.89 -32.00
C MET A 43 -5.57 -19.91 -30.85
N PRO A 44 -6.60 -19.09 -30.57
CA PRO A 44 -6.61 -18.19 -29.42
C PRO A 44 -7.03 -18.95 -28.14
N LEU A 45 -6.16 -18.93 -27.13
CA LEU A 45 -6.43 -19.51 -25.81
C LEU A 45 -7.04 -18.46 -24.88
N ARG A 46 -7.96 -18.90 -24.02
CA ARG A 46 -8.56 -18.10 -22.96
C ARG A 46 -7.79 -18.28 -21.65
N ASN A 47 -7.27 -17.20 -21.08
CA ASN A 47 -6.60 -17.18 -19.78
C ASN A 47 -5.45 -18.19 -19.60
N MET A 48 -4.91 -18.71 -20.71
CA MET A 48 -3.82 -19.67 -20.73
C MET A 48 -2.73 -19.22 -21.71
N VAL A 49 -1.48 -19.39 -21.32
CA VAL A 49 -0.32 -19.10 -22.18
C VAL A 49 0.48 -20.38 -22.35
N MET A 50 0.70 -20.76 -23.58
CA MET A 50 1.53 -21.91 -23.94
C MET A 50 3.00 -21.48 -24.10
N PHE A 51 3.91 -22.27 -23.56
CA PHE A 51 5.35 -22.07 -23.64
C PHE A 51 6.01 -23.12 -24.52
N PRO A 52 7.22 -22.86 -25.06
CA PRO A 52 7.97 -23.86 -25.82
C PRO A 52 8.22 -25.14 -25.02
N SER A 53 8.29 -26.28 -25.72
CA SER A 53 8.61 -27.61 -25.16
C SER A 53 7.68 -28.08 -24.04
N VAL A 54 6.46 -27.56 -23.97
CA VAL A 54 5.45 -27.93 -22.96
C VAL A 54 4.29 -28.70 -23.58
N VAL A 55 3.81 -29.71 -22.86
CA VAL A 55 2.55 -30.42 -23.17
C VAL A 55 1.49 -29.96 -22.19
N MET A 56 0.32 -29.59 -22.69
CA MET A 56 -0.75 -29.14 -21.82
C MET A 56 -2.15 -29.49 -22.35
N PRO A 57 -3.11 -29.80 -21.45
CA PRO A 57 -4.50 -29.99 -21.83
C PRO A 57 -5.17 -28.63 -22.03
N VAL A 58 -5.94 -28.49 -23.10
CA VAL A 58 -6.70 -27.29 -23.43
C VAL A 58 -8.16 -27.66 -23.64
N THR A 59 -9.05 -27.08 -22.85
CA THR A 59 -10.49 -27.29 -23.01
C THR A 59 -11.08 -26.31 -24.04
N ILE A 60 -11.82 -26.83 -25.00
CA ILE A 60 -12.35 -26.07 -26.13
C ILE A 60 -13.85 -26.01 -26.03
N GLY A 61 -14.40 -24.81 -26.02
CA GLY A 61 -15.84 -24.60 -26.01
C GLY A 61 -16.40 -23.93 -27.27
N ARG A 62 -15.52 -23.38 -28.16
CA ARG A 62 -15.99 -22.61 -29.34
C ARG A 62 -16.14 -23.48 -30.59
N PRO A 63 -17.23 -23.28 -31.35
CA PRO A 63 -17.41 -24.00 -32.59
C PRO A 63 -16.33 -23.74 -33.65
N SER A 64 -15.80 -22.50 -33.74
CA SER A 64 -14.71 -22.13 -34.67
C SER A 64 -13.42 -22.86 -34.32
N THR A 65 -13.06 -22.89 -33.02
CA THR A 65 -11.87 -23.59 -32.52
C THR A 65 -11.99 -25.11 -32.66
N LEU A 66 -13.17 -25.68 -32.46
CA LEU A 66 -13.45 -27.12 -32.73
C LEU A 66 -13.22 -27.48 -34.19
N LYS A 67 -13.66 -26.63 -35.14
CA LYS A 67 -13.39 -26.84 -36.58
C LYS A 67 -11.89 -26.80 -36.87
N LEU A 68 -11.18 -25.87 -36.26
CA LEU A 68 -9.70 -25.76 -36.38
C LEU A 68 -9.06 -27.07 -35.88
N VAL A 69 -9.38 -27.49 -34.66
CA VAL A 69 -8.80 -28.67 -34.03
C VAL A 69 -9.04 -29.89 -34.87
N ASN A 70 -10.28 -30.13 -35.31
CA ASN A 70 -10.63 -31.27 -36.16
C ASN A 70 -9.88 -31.27 -37.51
N ALA A 71 -9.69 -30.07 -38.09
CA ALA A 71 -8.95 -29.93 -39.36
C ALA A 71 -7.44 -30.17 -39.16
N ALA A 72 -6.89 -29.59 -38.07
CA ALA A 72 -5.48 -29.72 -37.77
C ALA A 72 -5.09 -31.14 -37.33
N TYR A 73 -5.90 -31.78 -36.50
CA TYR A 73 -5.67 -33.15 -36.04
C TYR A 73 -5.70 -34.16 -37.18
N LYS A 74 -6.70 -34.06 -38.06
CA LYS A 74 -6.81 -34.99 -39.23
C LYS A 74 -5.67 -34.82 -40.22
N LYS A 75 -5.17 -33.62 -40.41
CA LYS A 75 -4.11 -33.28 -41.39
C LYS A 75 -2.71 -33.17 -40.75
N LYS A 76 -2.59 -33.38 -39.45
CA LYS A 76 -1.35 -33.18 -38.66
C LYS A 76 -0.71 -31.83 -38.93
N LEU A 77 -1.55 -30.75 -39.03
CA LEU A 77 -1.04 -29.40 -39.29
C LEU A 77 -0.52 -28.77 -38.00
N PRO A 78 0.57 -28.02 -38.09
CA PRO A 78 1.01 -27.13 -36.99
C PRO A 78 0.03 -25.97 -36.78
N ILE A 79 -0.07 -25.50 -35.55
CA ILE A 79 -0.99 -24.47 -35.13
C ILE A 79 -0.20 -23.40 -34.42
N ALA A 80 -0.41 -22.12 -34.76
CA ALA A 80 0.07 -21.02 -33.95
C ALA A 80 -0.88 -20.82 -32.77
N VAL A 81 -0.37 -20.94 -31.54
CA VAL A 81 -1.12 -20.82 -30.31
C VAL A 81 -0.80 -19.46 -29.69
N VAL A 82 -1.82 -18.63 -29.55
CA VAL A 82 -1.71 -17.27 -28.97
C VAL A 82 -2.71 -17.11 -27.83
N CYS A 83 -2.45 -16.22 -26.89
CA CYS A 83 -3.38 -15.93 -25.79
C CYS A 83 -4.25 -14.72 -26.13
N GLN A 84 -5.54 -14.75 -25.74
CA GLN A 84 -6.42 -13.60 -25.81
C GLN A 84 -6.07 -12.57 -24.74
N ILE A 85 -6.30 -11.28 -25.06
CA ILE A 85 -6.16 -10.17 -24.11
C ILE A 85 -7.34 -10.18 -23.13
N GLN A 86 -8.55 -10.35 -23.66
CA GLN A 86 -9.77 -10.46 -22.83
C GLN A 86 -10.40 -11.87 -23.00
N GLY A 87 -10.49 -12.61 -21.91
CA GLY A 87 -10.96 -14.01 -21.92
C GLY A 87 -12.42 -14.20 -22.33
N ASP A 88 -13.27 -13.21 -22.20
CA ASP A 88 -14.72 -13.32 -22.38
C ASP A 88 -15.18 -13.12 -23.84
N MET A 89 -14.30 -12.68 -24.73
CA MET A 89 -14.61 -12.45 -26.12
C MET A 89 -14.74 -13.77 -26.90
N ASP A 90 -15.84 -13.97 -27.61
CA ASP A 90 -16.11 -15.20 -28.35
C ASP A 90 -15.43 -15.28 -29.71
N ASP A 91 -15.35 -14.19 -30.45
CA ASP A 91 -14.71 -14.11 -31.78
C ASP A 91 -13.56 -13.08 -31.79
N PRO A 92 -12.37 -13.44 -31.26
CA PRO A 92 -11.24 -12.53 -31.20
C PRO A 92 -10.66 -12.26 -32.58
N GLY A 93 -10.41 -10.96 -32.89
CA GLY A 93 -9.66 -10.50 -34.04
C GLY A 93 -8.15 -10.35 -33.74
N PHE A 94 -7.44 -9.70 -34.64
CA PHE A 94 -5.98 -9.48 -34.52
C PHE A 94 -5.60 -8.63 -33.30
N ASN A 95 -6.40 -7.59 -33.00
CA ASN A 95 -6.13 -6.69 -31.87
C ASN A 95 -6.55 -7.27 -30.50
N ASP A 96 -7.28 -8.40 -30.52
CA ASP A 96 -7.83 -9.00 -29.29
C ASP A 96 -6.96 -10.15 -28.76
N VAL A 97 -5.81 -10.40 -29.41
CA VAL A 97 -4.86 -11.43 -29.02
C VAL A 97 -3.45 -10.83 -28.82
N TYR A 98 -2.68 -11.44 -27.94
CA TYR A 98 -1.29 -11.14 -27.83
C TYR A 98 -0.55 -11.63 -29.08
N HIS A 99 0.29 -10.79 -29.67
CA HIS A 99 0.98 -11.10 -30.91
C HIS A 99 2.18 -12.05 -30.75
N VAL A 100 2.44 -12.52 -29.54
CA VAL A 100 3.49 -13.51 -29.27
C VAL A 100 2.82 -14.80 -28.84
N GLY A 101 3.25 -15.90 -29.44
CA GLY A 101 2.77 -17.24 -29.17
C GLY A 101 3.82 -18.29 -29.49
N VAL A 102 3.37 -19.54 -29.59
CA VAL A 102 4.22 -20.70 -29.92
C VAL A 102 3.58 -21.56 -31.00
N ILE A 103 4.39 -22.33 -31.70
CA ILE A 103 3.89 -23.36 -32.60
C ILE A 103 3.63 -24.63 -31.81
N GLY A 104 2.41 -25.17 -31.93
CA GLY A 104 2.00 -26.38 -31.27
C GLY A 104 1.40 -27.41 -32.24
N LYS A 105 1.34 -28.64 -31.79
CA LYS A 105 0.74 -29.81 -32.49
C LYS A 105 -0.28 -30.45 -31.57
N ILE A 106 -1.37 -30.93 -32.11
CA ILE A 106 -2.40 -31.67 -31.36
C ILE A 106 -1.98 -33.14 -31.30
N LEU A 107 -1.82 -33.64 -30.06
CA LEU A 107 -1.47 -35.05 -29.81
C LEU A 107 -2.74 -35.93 -29.72
N ARG A 108 -3.73 -35.52 -28.94
CA ARG A 108 -4.96 -36.27 -28.72
C ARG A 108 -6.15 -35.32 -28.54
N VAL A 109 -7.34 -35.83 -28.86
CA VAL A 109 -8.61 -35.11 -28.69
C VAL A 109 -9.53 -36.03 -27.88
N PHE A 110 -10.08 -35.52 -26.78
CA PHE A 110 -11.01 -36.20 -25.90
C PHE A 110 -12.36 -35.48 -25.88
N GLU A 111 -13.42 -36.20 -26.07
CA GLU A 111 -14.80 -35.71 -25.88
C GLU A 111 -15.23 -36.03 -24.45
N MET A 112 -15.42 -35.00 -23.62
CA MET A 112 -15.80 -35.14 -22.21
C MET A 112 -17.32 -35.33 -22.06
N PRO A 113 -17.81 -36.12 -21.06
CA PRO A 113 -19.20 -36.14 -20.72
C PRO A 113 -19.71 -34.76 -20.36
N GLY A 114 -20.57 -34.14 -21.17
CA GLY A 114 -21.05 -32.77 -21.00
C GLY A 114 -20.84 -31.85 -22.21
N GLY A 115 -20.27 -32.38 -23.31
CA GLY A 115 -20.17 -31.71 -24.61
C GLY A 115 -18.94 -30.82 -24.79
N ASN A 116 -18.05 -30.71 -23.78
CA ASN A 116 -16.78 -30.02 -23.91
C ASN A 116 -15.71 -30.96 -24.50
N THR A 117 -14.86 -30.44 -25.37
CA THR A 117 -13.73 -31.16 -25.97
C THR A 117 -12.43 -30.74 -25.33
N THR A 118 -11.69 -31.65 -24.76
CA THR A 118 -10.32 -31.43 -24.24
C THR A 118 -9.31 -31.98 -25.24
N VAL A 119 -8.31 -31.17 -25.53
CA VAL A 119 -7.24 -31.43 -26.48
C VAL A 119 -5.90 -31.40 -25.78
N ILE A 120 -5.13 -32.46 -25.92
CA ILE A 120 -3.72 -32.44 -25.48
C ILE A 120 -2.89 -31.85 -26.61
N MET A 121 -2.24 -30.74 -26.32
CA MET A 121 -1.38 -30.03 -27.25
C MET A 121 0.07 -30.08 -26.76
N GLN A 122 0.99 -30.24 -27.70
CA GLN A 122 2.44 -30.15 -27.46
C GLN A 122 3.00 -28.98 -28.25
N SER A 123 3.81 -28.14 -27.61
CA SER A 123 4.58 -27.13 -28.32
C SER A 123 5.95 -27.68 -28.68
N ASN A 124 6.16 -28.02 -29.96
CA ASN A 124 7.44 -28.53 -30.47
C ASN A 124 8.17 -27.50 -31.34
N GLY A 125 7.60 -26.31 -31.50
CA GLY A 125 8.13 -25.27 -32.40
C GLY A 125 8.65 -24.05 -31.65
N PRO A 126 9.28 -23.12 -32.39
CA PRO A 126 9.83 -21.88 -31.83
C PRO A 126 8.73 -20.96 -31.35
N LYS A 127 9.11 -19.95 -30.57
CA LYS A 127 8.29 -18.77 -30.34
C LYS A 127 8.03 -18.07 -31.66
N VAL A 128 6.84 -17.54 -31.83
CA VAL A 128 6.42 -16.84 -33.04
C VAL A 128 5.76 -15.52 -32.74
N HIS A 129 5.99 -14.58 -33.62
CA HIS A 129 5.21 -13.34 -33.68
C HIS A 129 4.08 -13.52 -34.70
N LEU A 130 2.85 -13.17 -34.30
CA LEU A 130 1.71 -13.14 -35.21
C LEU A 130 1.69 -11.81 -35.93
N ASP A 131 1.99 -11.81 -37.23
CA ASP A 131 2.10 -10.62 -38.05
C ASP A 131 0.75 -10.11 -38.56
N SER A 132 -0.13 -11.05 -38.93
CA SER A 132 -1.49 -10.71 -39.39
C SER A 132 -2.42 -11.91 -39.32
N ILE A 133 -3.72 -11.63 -39.20
CA ILE A 133 -4.80 -12.61 -39.41
C ILE A 133 -5.33 -12.41 -40.83
N THR A 134 -5.21 -13.44 -41.66
CA THR A 134 -5.60 -13.42 -43.10
C THR A 134 -7.03 -13.90 -43.30
N LYS A 135 -7.53 -14.82 -42.46
CA LYS A 135 -8.88 -15.36 -42.52
C LYS A 135 -9.47 -15.60 -41.15
N THR A 136 -10.73 -15.28 -41.00
CA THR A 136 -11.50 -15.52 -39.75
C THR A 136 -12.50 -16.69 -39.85
N SER A 137 -12.87 -17.10 -41.02
CA SER A 137 -13.79 -18.20 -41.26
C SER A 137 -13.18 -19.26 -42.17
N PRO A 138 -13.37 -20.60 -41.94
CA PRO A 138 -14.18 -21.23 -40.88
C PRO A 138 -13.51 -21.25 -39.53
N TYR A 139 -12.22 -20.87 -39.44
CA TYR A 139 -11.40 -20.66 -38.27
C TYR A 139 -10.29 -19.69 -38.61
N LEU A 140 -9.63 -19.16 -37.57
CA LEU A 140 -8.58 -18.17 -37.72
C LEU A 140 -7.37 -18.76 -38.43
N LYS A 141 -6.86 -18.01 -39.41
CA LYS A 141 -5.57 -18.27 -40.08
C LYS A 141 -4.77 -16.97 -40.12
N GLY A 142 -3.46 -17.09 -40.01
CA GLY A 142 -2.56 -15.94 -40.02
C GLY A 142 -1.17 -16.29 -40.53
N ILE A 143 -0.38 -15.24 -40.64
CA ILE A 143 1.05 -15.32 -40.98
C ILE A 143 1.82 -15.08 -39.69
N VAL A 144 2.85 -15.89 -39.46
CA VAL A 144 3.70 -15.79 -38.27
C VAL A 144 5.17 -15.79 -38.66
N THR A 145 5.96 -15.04 -37.89
CA THR A 145 7.43 -14.98 -38.03
C THR A 145 8.08 -15.61 -36.79
N PRO A 146 9.08 -16.50 -36.95
CA PRO A 146 9.75 -17.08 -35.81
C PRO A 146 10.58 -16.06 -35.07
N ILE A 147 10.57 -16.11 -33.75
CA ILE A 147 11.38 -15.29 -32.86
C ILE A 147 12.58 -16.12 -32.42
N PRO A 148 13.82 -15.81 -32.85
CA PRO A 148 14.99 -16.53 -32.39
C PRO A 148 15.22 -16.35 -30.88
N GLU A 149 15.59 -17.41 -30.18
CA GLU A 149 16.09 -17.36 -28.80
C GLU A 149 17.62 -17.49 -28.82
N ALA A 150 18.29 -16.57 -28.11
CA ALA A 150 19.72 -16.68 -27.87
C ALA A 150 19.97 -17.61 -26.67
N ASN A 151 20.75 -18.67 -26.86
CA ASN A 151 21.01 -19.67 -25.83
C ASN A 151 22.50 -19.74 -25.40
N ASP A 152 23.23 -18.63 -25.47
CA ASP A 152 24.70 -18.61 -25.39
C ASP A 152 25.30 -18.75 -23.98
N GLN A 153 24.53 -18.87 -22.90
CA GLN A 153 25.05 -18.82 -21.51
C GLN A 153 24.51 -19.91 -20.56
N LEU A 154 24.11 -21.06 -21.09
CA LEU A 154 23.47 -22.13 -20.29
C LEU A 154 24.42 -22.89 -19.34
N GLU A 155 25.73 -22.71 -19.41
CA GLU A 155 26.74 -23.45 -18.61
C GLU A 155 27.36 -22.63 -17.48
N THR A 156 26.88 -21.40 -17.21
CA THR A 156 27.46 -20.59 -16.16
C THR A 156 27.01 -21.04 -14.77
N ASP A 157 27.87 -20.88 -13.78
CA ASP A 157 27.52 -21.18 -12.37
C ASP A 157 26.35 -20.33 -11.86
N GLU A 158 26.20 -19.09 -12.38
CA GLU A 158 25.09 -18.22 -12.07
C GLU A 158 23.76 -18.79 -12.58
N PHE A 159 23.74 -19.31 -13.81
CA PHE A 159 22.55 -19.95 -14.38
C PHE A 159 22.14 -21.19 -13.60
N LYS A 160 23.10 -22.04 -13.19
CA LYS A 160 22.83 -23.22 -12.34
C LYS A 160 22.23 -22.79 -10.99
N ALA A 161 22.81 -21.79 -10.33
CA ALA A 161 22.30 -21.27 -9.07
C ALA A 161 20.87 -20.70 -9.19
N LEU A 162 20.56 -20.04 -10.32
CA LEU A 162 19.20 -19.55 -10.60
C LEU A 162 18.20 -20.71 -10.80
N ILE A 163 18.59 -21.79 -11.46
CA ILE A 163 17.77 -23.01 -11.64
C ILE A 163 17.47 -23.65 -10.28
N ASP A 164 18.48 -23.82 -9.44
CA ASP A 164 18.30 -24.39 -8.11
C ASP A 164 17.39 -23.49 -7.25
N THR A 165 17.61 -22.20 -7.29
CA THR A 165 16.73 -21.23 -6.61
C THR A 165 15.28 -21.30 -7.11
N CYS A 166 15.09 -21.47 -8.43
CA CYS A 166 13.78 -21.63 -9.03
C CYS A 166 13.08 -22.91 -8.55
N LYS A 167 13.80 -24.05 -8.50
CA LYS A 167 13.29 -25.32 -7.97
C LYS A 167 12.90 -25.21 -6.50
N ASP A 168 13.73 -24.57 -5.68
CA ASP A 168 13.48 -24.38 -4.25
C ASP A 168 12.27 -23.49 -3.99
N LEU A 169 12.17 -22.34 -4.68
CA LEU A 169 11.03 -21.42 -4.55
C LEU A 169 9.73 -22.08 -5.00
N THR A 170 9.78 -22.83 -6.10
CA THR A 170 8.62 -23.57 -6.60
C THR A 170 8.16 -24.62 -5.59
N SER A 171 9.09 -25.38 -5.00
CA SER A 171 8.78 -26.36 -3.97
C SER A 171 8.16 -25.71 -2.73
N LYS A 172 8.73 -24.62 -2.24
CA LYS A 172 8.19 -23.85 -1.11
C LYS A 172 6.78 -23.33 -1.37
N PHE A 173 6.54 -22.82 -2.57
CA PHE A 173 5.20 -22.34 -2.93
C PHE A 173 4.18 -23.48 -2.94
N ILE A 174 4.52 -24.64 -3.49
CA ILE A 174 3.62 -25.80 -3.55
C ILE A 174 3.32 -26.30 -2.13
N GLU A 175 4.32 -26.35 -1.25
CA GLU A 175 4.15 -26.71 0.17
C GLU A 175 3.24 -25.70 0.92
N ALA A 176 3.34 -24.40 0.60
CA ALA A 176 2.54 -23.36 1.20
C ALA A 176 1.13 -23.21 0.56
N SER A 177 0.89 -23.82 -0.59
CA SER A 177 -0.32 -23.69 -1.39
C SER A 177 -1.07 -25.02 -1.46
N GLU A 178 -2.25 -25.10 -0.84
CA GLU A 178 -3.13 -26.30 -0.95
C GLU A 178 -3.68 -26.58 -2.36
N LYS A 179 -3.27 -25.80 -3.35
CA LYS A 179 -3.85 -25.82 -4.71
C LYS A 179 -3.12 -26.73 -5.69
N MET A 180 -1.98 -27.31 -5.33
CA MET A 180 -1.20 -28.15 -6.23
C MET A 180 -0.85 -29.49 -5.55
N SER A 181 -0.83 -30.57 -6.37
CA SER A 181 -0.55 -31.91 -5.85
C SER A 181 0.93 -32.12 -5.53
N PRO A 182 1.28 -32.96 -4.53
CA PRO A 182 2.66 -33.33 -4.21
C PRO A 182 3.41 -33.94 -5.40
N ASP A 183 2.70 -34.58 -6.33
CA ASP A 183 3.28 -35.20 -7.53
C ASP A 183 3.90 -34.16 -8.48
N THR A 184 3.38 -32.92 -8.46
CA THR A 184 3.98 -31.82 -9.23
C THR A 184 5.37 -31.44 -8.70
N VAL A 185 5.59 -31.55 -7.39
CA VAL A 185 6.92 -31.30 -6.77
C VAL A 185 7.93 -32.34 -7.24
N PHE A 186 7.49 -33.62 -7.27
CA PHE A 186 8.32 -34.71 -7.73
C PHE A 186 8.70 -34.58 -9.20
N ALA A 187 7.74 -34.20 -10.04
CA ALA A 187 7.98 -33.95 -11.47
C ALA A 187 8.99 -32.81 -11.68
N ILE A 188 8.83 -31.70 -10.96
CA ILE A 188 9.73 -30.52 -11.07
C ILE A 188 11.16 -30.86 -10.62
N LYS A 189 11.31 -31.65 -9.55
CA LYS A 189 12.65 -32.04 -9.05
C LYS A 189 13.39 -32.97 -10.00
N ASN A 190 12.66 -33.75 -10.80
CA ASN A 190 13.24 -34.78 -11.71
C ASN A 190 13.38 -34.27 -13.16
N LEU A 191 13.02 -33.03 -13.48
CA LEU A 191 13.27 -32.46 -14.79
C LEU A 191 14.71 -31.96 -14.88
N ASP A 192 15.51 -32.67 -15.68
CA ASP A 192 16.94 -32.38 -15.86
C ASP A 192 17.22 -31.28 -16.89
N ASN A 193 16.32 -31.12 -17.85
CA ASN A 193 16.48 -30.09 -18.89
C ASN A 193 16.01 -28.72 -18.38
N PRO A 194 16.91 -27.72 -18.25
CA PRO A 194 16.58 -26.40 -17.72
C PRO A 194 15.51 -25.66 -18.51
N GLU A 195 15.51 -25.78 -19.83
CA GLU A 195 14.54 -25.12 -20.70
C GLU A 195 13.12 -25.66 -20.48
N ILE A 196 12.99 -26.99 -20.46
CA ILE A 196 11.71 -27.67 -20.20
C ILE A 196 11.21 -27.31 -18.80
N LEU A 197 12.09 -27.32 -17.81
CA LEU A 197 11.75 -26.97 -16.42
C LEU A 197 11.19 -25.55 -16.32
N VAL A 198 11.90 -24.55 -16.83
CA VAL A 198 11.50 -23.14 -16.76
C VAL A 198 10.17 -22.94 -17.50
N ASN A 199 10.02 -23.48 -18.70
CA ASN A 199 8.81 -23.35 -19.49
C ASN A 199 7.63 -24.10 -18.86
N PHE A 200 7.88 -25.25 -18.22
CA PHE A 200 6.86 -26.01 -17.49
C PHE A 200 6.33 -25.21 -16.30
N ILE A 201 7.22 -24.61 -15.50
CA ILE A 201 6.82 -23.76 -14.38
C ILE A 201 6.05 -22.53 -14.88
N CYS A 202 6.54 -21.84 -15.91
CA CYS A 202 5.86 -20.68 -16.49
C CYS A 202 4.43 -21.01 -16.97
N ALA A 203 4.22 -22.19 -17.57
CA ALA A 203 2.93 -22.62 -18.07
C ALA A 203 1.93 -22.94 -16.94
N ASN A 204 2.37 -23.75 -15.96
CA ASN A 204 1.49 -24.37 -14.96
C ASN A 204 1.34 -23.58 -13.66
N PHE A 205 2.24 -22.63 -13.38
CA PHE A 205 2.16 -21.85 -12.16
C PHE A 205 1.00 -20.82 -12.21
N PRO A 206 0.35 -20.51 -11.07
CA PRO A 206 -0.76 -19.56 -11.00
C PRO A 206 -0.27 -18.10 -11.10
N ILE A 207 0.37 -17.77 -12.21
CA ILE A 207 0.85 -16.43 -12.55
C ILE A 207 -0.21 -15.74 -13.43
N PRO A 208 -0.46 -14.43 -13.26
CA PRO A 208 -1.33 -13.67 -14.13
C PRO A 208 -0.92 -13.76 -15.61
N VAL A 209 -1.90 -13.79 -16.51
CA VAL A 209 -1.66 -13.94 -17.97
C VAL A 209 -0.69 -12.89 -18.49
N GLU A 210 -0.82 -11.65 -18.05
CA GLU A 210 0.05 -10.54 -18.45
C GLU A 210 1.52 -10.76 -18.08
N GLU A 211 1.78 -11.35 -16.92
CA GLU A 211 3.13 -11.70 -16.48
C GLU A 211 3.66 -12.92 -17.25
N LYS A 212 2.81 -13.93 -17.51
CA LYS A 212 3.17 -15.06 -18.39
C LYS A 212 3.55 -14.58 -19.79
N ILE A 213 2.86 -13.62 -20.36
CA ILE A 213 3.19 -13.03 -21.66
C ILE A 213 4.53 -12.28 -21.61
N LYS A 214 4.86 -11.58 -20.53
CA LYS A 214 6.17 -10.95 -20.33
C LYS A 214 7.28 -12.01 -20.27
N LEU A 215 7.06 -13.11 -19.58
CA LEU A 215 7.99 -14.24 -19.54
C LEU A 215 8.18 -14.89 -20.93
N LEU A 216 7.12 -15.05 -21.71
CA LEU A 216 7.17 -15.57 -23.05
C LEU A 216 7.92 -14.64 -24.01
N LYS A 217 7.81 -13.32 -23.84
CA LYS A 217 8.50 -12.29 -24.63
C LYS A 217 9.99 -12.16 -24.32
N ALA A 218 10.49 -12.76 -23.23
CA ALA A 218 11.90 -12.70 -22.89
C ALA A 218 12.78 -13.21 -24.05
N GLY A 219 13.85 -12.49 -24.34
CA GLY A 219 14.71 -12.75 -25.51
C GLY A 219 15.59 -13.98 -25.36
N ASP A 220 15.90 -14.39 -24.15
CA ASP A 220 16.74 -15.52 -23.80
C ASP A 220 16.20 -16.24 -22.57
N LEU A 221 16.69 -17.48 -22.34
CA LEU A 221 16.24 -18.32 -21.24
C LEU A 221 16.67 -17.78 -19.87
N GLN A 222 17.87 -17.19 -19.78
CA GLN A 222 18.38 -16.66 -18.52
C GLN A 222 17.54 -15.46 -18.05
N SER A 223 17.21 -14.54 -18.94
CA SER A 223 16.31 -13.41 -18.64
C SER A 223 14.92 -13.88 -18.20
N ARG A 224 14.38 -14.91 -18.87
CA ARG A 224 13.10 -15.54 -18.50
C ARG A 224 13.18 -16.14 -17.11
N LEU A 225 14.23 -16.88 -16.80
CA LEU A 225 14.46 -17.51 -15.50
C LEU A 225 14.60 -16.46 -14.40
N TYR A 226 15.36 -15.40 -14.63
CA TYR A 226 15.52 -14.32 -13.65
C TYR A 226 14.16 -13.64 -13.32
N MET A 227 13.36 -13.36 -14.35
CA MET A 227 12.02 -12.82 -14.16
C MET A 227 11.11 -13.81 -13.42
N LEU A 228 11.19 -15.10 -13.74
CA LEU A 228 10.42 -16.14 -13.09
C LEU A 228 10.78 -16.25 -11.60
N VAL A 229 12.07 -16.29 -11.25
CA VAL A 229 12.55 -16.33 -9.86
C VAL A 229 12.03 -15.12 -9.05
N LYS A 230 12.03 -13.93 -9.66
CA LYS A 230 11.46 -12.72 -9.03
C LYS A 230 9.96 -12.86 -8.74
N ILE A 231 9.19 -13.39 -9.69
CA ILE A 231 7.76 -13.63 -9.54
C ILE A 231 7.51 -14.70 -8.46
N LEU A 232 8.23 -15.83 -8.53
CA LEU A 232 8.10 -16.92 -7.56
C LEU A 232 8.41 -16.45 -6.13
N ASN A 233 9.46 -15.66 -5.94
CA ASN A 233 9.80 -15.13 -4.62
C ASN A 233 8.67 -14.25 -4.05
N ARG A 234 8.06 -13.42 -4.88
CA ARG A 234 6.88 -12.61 -4.49
C ARG A 234 5.69 -13.50 -4.11
N GLU A 235 5.39 -14.51 -4.92
CA GLU A 235 4.26 -15.40 -4.68
C GLU A 235 4.46 -16.27 -3.41
N VAL A 236 5.69 -16.73 -3.15
CA VAL A 236 6.03 -17.44 -1.90
C VAL A 236 5.79 -16.55 -0.68
N GLN A 237 6.26 -15.28 -0.72
CA GLN A 237 6.04 -14.35 0.38
C GLN A 237 4.54 -14.08 0.63
N LEU A 238 3.76 -13.97 -0.45
CA LEU A 238 2.30 -13.81 -0.33
C LEU A 238 1.62 -15.06 0.23
N ALA A 239 2.09 -16.25 -0.15
CA ALA A 239 1.58 -17.53 0.36
C ALA A 239 1.89 -17.68 1.86
N ASP A 240 3.12 -17.34 2.30
CA ASP A 240 3.53 -17.37 3.71
C ASP A 240 2.68 -16.41 4.57
N ILE A 241 2.44 -15.20 4.07
CA ILE A 241 1.57 -14.22 4.75
C ILE A 241 0.15 -14.78 4.86
N LYS A 242 -0.38 -15.36 3.79
CA LYS A 242 -1.72 -15.93 3.78
C LYS A 242 -1.84 -17.12 4.74
N GLN A 243 -0.86 -17.99 4.75
CA GLN A 243 -0.80 -19.12 5.69
C GLN A 243 -0.71 -18.65 7.14
N SER A 244 0.11 -17.62 7.42
CA SER A 244 0.21 -17.05 8.77
C SER A 244 -1.09 -16.41 9.25
N ILE A 245 -1.84 -15.77 8.34
CA ILE A 245 -3.17 -15.23 8.65
C ILE A 245 -4.16 -16.39 8.91
N GLN A 246 -4.14 -17.43 8.06
CA GLN A 246 -5.00 -18.60 8.24
C GLN A 246 -4.71 -19.36 9.55
N MET A 247 -3.42 -19.51 9.91
CA MET A 247 -3.05 -20.13 11.19
C MET A 247 -3.57 -19.33 12.38
N ARG A 248 -3.38 -18.00 12.38
CA ARG A 248 -3.92 -17.14 13.43
C ARG A 248 -5.44 -17.21 13.54
N THR A 249 -6.11 -17.20 12.38
CA THR A 249 -7.57 -17.32 12.35
C THR A 249 -8.02 -18.69 12.86
N ARG A 250 -7.28 -19.75 12.56
CA ARG A 250 -7.56 -21.11 13.03
C ARG A 250 -7.30 -21.24 14.54
N GLU A 251 -6.20 -20.68 15.04
CA GLU A 251 -5.91 -20.62 16.49
C GLU A 251 -7.00 -19.84 17.26
N ASP A 252 -7.50 -18.74 16.69
CA ASP A 252 -8.58 -17.98 17.30
C ASP A 252 -9.92 -18.75 17.25
N ILE A 253 -10.19 -19.47 16.17
CA ILE A 253 -11.36 -20.36 16.05
C ILE A 253 -11.23 -21.55 17.02
N ASP A 254 -10.08 -22.21 17.10
CA ASP A 254 -9.82 -23.32 18.00
C ASP A 254 -9.91 -22.88 19.48
N ARG A 255 -9.45 -21.66 19.80
CA ARG A 255 -9.64 -21.06 21.13
C ARG A 255 -11.12 -20.83 21.43
N GLN A 256 -11.87 -20.25 20.51
CA GLN A 256 -13.31 -20.03 20.65
C GLN A 256 -14.07 -21.37 20.76
N GLN A 257 -13.71 -22.38 19.95
CA GLN A 257 -14.30 -23.71 20.03
C GLN A 257 -13.94 -24.39 21.36
N ARG A 258 -12.72 -24.24 21.85
CA ARG A 258 -12.30 -24.80 23.14
C ARG A 258 -12.99 -24.11 24.30
N GLU A 259 -13.15 -22.79 24.28
CA GLU A 259 -13.94 -22.05 25.24
C GLU A 259 -15.42 -22.45 25.19
N TYR A 260 -15.96 -22.59 23.99
CA TYR A 260 -17.33 -23.10 23.79
C TYR A 260 -17.49 -24.52 24.30
N PHE A 261 -16.54 -25.41 24.01
CA PHE A 261 -16.58 -26.81 24.49
C PHE A 261 -16.46 -26.91 26.00
N LEU A 262 -15.60 -26.09 26.61
CA LEU A 262 -15.49 -25.99 28.10
C LEU A 262 -16.77 -25.43 28.72
N GLN A 263 -17.37 -24.41 28.10
CA GLN A 263 -18.67 -23.87 28.54
C GLN A 263 -19.78 -24.94 28.41
N GLN A 264 -19.75 -25.72 27.35
CA GLN A 264 -20.70 -26.81 27.16
C GLN A 264 -20.50 -27.97 28.15
N GLN A 265 -19.24 -28.29 28.49
CA GLN A 265 -18.96 -29.24 29.57
C GLN A 265 -19.42 -28.72 30.94
N ILE A 266 -19.17 -27.44 31.23
CA ILE A 266 -19.69 -26.81 32.44
C ILE A 266 -21.24 -26.87 32.46
N LYS A 267 -21.89 -26.61 31.34
CA LYS A 267 -23.34 -26.68 31.20
C LYS A 267 -23.87 -28.10 31.36
N ASN A 268 -23.23 -29.11 30.77
CA ASN A 268 -23.61 -30.51 30.97
C ASN A 268 -23.44 -30.96 32.41
N ILE A 269 -22.40 -30.48 33.13
CA ILE A 269 -22.21 -30.74 34.53
C ILE A 269 -23.27 -30.01 35.39
N GLN A 270 -23.67 -28.80 35.02
CA GLN A 270 -24.75 -28.05 35.63
C GLN A 270 -26.11 -28.72 35.42
N ASP A 271 -26.36 -29.24 34.23
CA ASP A 271 -27.59 -30.00 33.87
C ASP A 271 -27.66 -31.34 34.64
N GLU A 272 -26.48 -32.02 34.85
CA GLU A 272 -26.39 -33.23 35.67
C GLU A 272 -26.54 -32.95 37.20
N LEU A 273 -26.20 -31.73 37.64
CA LEU A 273 -26.36 -31.29 39.03
C LEU A 273 -27.74 -30.75 39.35
N GLY A 274 -28.67 -30.74 38.36
CA GLY A 274 -30.07 -30.35 38.58
C GLY A 274 -30.30 -28.86 38.81
N ALA A 275 -29.35 -27.99 38.40
CA ALA A 275 -29.57 -26.54 38.34
C ALA A 275 -30.45 -26.26 37.09
N GLY A 276 -31.72 -26.15 37.31
CA GLY A 276 -32.76 -26.26 36.29
C GLY A 276 -32.79 -25.03 35.38
N GLN A 277 -33.29 -25.23 34.20
CA GLN A 277 -33.63 -24.25 33.16
C GLN A 277 -34.50 -23.08 33.74
N GLU A 278 -35.27 -23.34 34.77
CA GLU A 278 -36.09 -22.35 35.47
C GLU A 278 -35.18 -21.33 36.21
N ASP A 279 -34.08 -21.78 36.81
CA ASP A 279 -33.14 -20.90 37.51
C ASP A 279 -32.41 -19.93 36.51
N GLU A 280 -32.05 -20.38 35.32
CA GLU A 280 -31.40 -19.53 34.29
C GLU A 280 -32.38 -18.46 33.75
N ILE A 281 -33.62 -18.85 33.53
CA ILE A 281 -34.66 -17.91 33.05
C ILE A 281 -35.01 -16.91 34.17
N ASP A 282 -35.09 -17.35 35.40
CA ASP A 282 -35.33 -16.47 36.54
C ASP A 282 -34.17 -15.52 36.81
N GLU A 283 -32.92 -15.97 36.55
CA GLU A 283 -31.74 -15.11 36.62
C GLU A 283 -31.77 -14.02 35.53
N LEU A 284 -32.18 -14.37 34.28
CA LEU A 284 -32.37 -13.40 33.20
C LEU A 284 -33.45 -12.37 33.57
N ARG A 285 -34.57 -12.78 34.14
CA ARG A 285 -35.64 -11.88 34.61
C ARG A 285 -35.13 -10.95 35.71
N GLN A 286 -34.38 -11.49 36.65
CA GLN A 286 -33.80 -10.71 37.76
C GLN A 286 -32.84 -9.66 37.25
N LYS A 287 -31.94 -10.04 36.33
CA LYS A 287 -31.03 -9.11 35.66
C LYS A 287 -31.80 -8.07 34.85
N GLY A 288 -32.87 -8.46 34.16
CA GLY A 288 -33.75 -7.56 33.41
C GLY A 288 -34.38 -6.49 34.26
N ARG A 289 -34.89 -6.85 35.47
CA ARG A 289 -35.48 -5.89 36.40
C ARG A 289 -34.49 -4.86 36.96
N THR A 290 -33.19 -5.14 36.92
CA THR A 290 -32.15 -4.21 37.38
C THR A 290 -31.72 -3.22 36.28
N LYS A 291 -32.10 -3.44 35.02
CA LYS A 291 -31.74 -2.56 33.90
C LYS A 291 -32.60 -1.32 33.86
N LYS A 292 -31.99 -0.20 33.37
CA LYS A 292 -32.63 1.11 33.25
C LYS A 292 -33.16 1.35 31.84
N TRP A 293 -33.93 0.41 31.31
CA TRP A 293 -34.56 0.56 29.99
C TRP A 293 -35.94 1.23 30.03
N SER A 294 -36.48 1.58 28.87
CA SER A 294 -37.83 2.13 28.74
C SER A 294 -38.90 1.07 29.05
N SER A 295 -40.16 1.50 29.34
CA SER A 295 -41.28 0.57 29.50
C SER A 295 -41.48 -0.35 28.29
N GLU A 296 -41.36 0.19 27.11
CA GLU A 296 -41.49 -0.55 25.83
C GLU A 296 -40.43 -1.65 25.74
N MET A 297 -39.20 -1.31 26.12
CA MET A 297 -38.08 -2.24 26.10
C MET A 297 -38.21 -3.31 27.15
N ALA A 298 -38.72 -2.99 28.32
CA ALA A 298 -39.03 -3.94 29.41
C ALA A 298 -40.13 -4.94 28.98
N GLU A 299 -41.18 -4.46 28.30
CA GLU A 299 -42.22 -5.31 27.76
C GLU A 299 -41.73 -6.25 26.66
N LEU A 300 -40.90 -5.74 25.75
CA LEU A 300 -40.25 -6.54 24.69
C LEU A 300 -39.38 -7.62 25.29
N PHE A 301 -38.56 -7.27 26.32
CA PHE A 301 -37.68 -8.22 26.98
C PHE A 301 -38.46 -9.35 27.62
N GLU A 302 -39.53 -9.02 28.40
CA GLU A 302 -40.37 -10.02 29.06
C GLU A 302 -41.11 -10.92 28.07
N LYS A 303 -41.55 -10.35 26.95
CA LYS A 303 -42.15 -11.12 25.82
C LYS A 303 -41.16 -12.12 25.23
N GLU A 304 -39.91 -11.71 25.01
CA GLU A 304 -38.88 -12.57 24.44
C GLU A 304 -38.39 -13.61 25.48
N VAL A 305 -38.37 -13.28 26.78
CA VAL A 305 -38.13 -14.25 27.87
C VAL A 305 -39.23 -15.28 27.94
N SER A 306 -40.52 -14.85 27.86
CA SER A 306 -41.66 -15.77 27.86
C SER A 306 -41.68 -16.68 26.62
N LYS A 307 -41.10 -16.25 25.53
CA LYS A 307 -40.90 -17.06 24.31
C LYS A 307 -39.79 -18.09 24.53
N LEU A 308 -38.68 -17.72 25.18
CA LEU A 308 -37.61 -18.63 25.54
C LEU A 308 -38.10 -19.73 26.45
N GLU A 309 -38.94 -19.40 27.46
CA GLU A 309 -39.55 -20.32 28.43
C GLU A 309 -40.39 -21.42 27.73
N ARG A 310 -41.03 -21.08 26.60
CA ARG A 310 -41.85 -22.02 25.82
C ARG A 310 -41.03 -22.82 24.80
N THR A 311 -39.76 -22.44 24.54
CA THR A 311 -38.91 -23.10 23.56
C THR A 311 -38.18 -24.26 24.20
N ASN A 312 -38.16 -25.40 23.52
CA ASN A 312 -37.42 -26.57 23.99
C ASN A 312 -35.94 -26.29 24.11
N SER A 313 -35.32 -26.56 25.26
CA SER A 313 -33.90 -26.33 25.54
C SER A 313 -32.94 -27.06 24.59
N GLN A 314 -33.38 -28.18 23.99
CA GLN A 314 -32.58 -28.92 23.02
C GLN A 314 -32.72 -28.39 21.59
N SER A 315 -33.58 -27.39 21.40
CA SER A 315 -33.70 -26.76 20.07
C SER A 315 -32.56 -25.79 19.82
N PRO A 316 -31.98 -25.73 18.60
CA PRO A 316 -31.03 -24.69 18.22
C PRO A 316 -31.58 -23.27 18.44
N ASP A 317 -32.90 -23.08 18.29
CA ASP A 317 -33.58 -21.81 18.49
C ASP A 317 -33.48 -21.30 19.95
N PHE A 318 -33.40 -22.19 20.92
CA PHE A 318 -33.23 -21.85 22.33
C PHE A 318 -31.90 -21.07 22.54
N ASN A 319 -30.81 -21.59 22.02
CA ASN A 319 -29.50 -20.94 22.15
C ASN A 319 -29.43 -19.59 21.42
N VAL A 320 -30.09 -19.48 20.27
CA VAL A 320 -30.18 -18.22 19.51
C VAL A 320 -30.94 -17.18 20.34
N GLN A 321 -32.08 -17.57 20.91
CA GLN A 321 -32.91 -16.71 21.73
C GLN A 321 -32.22 -16.32 23.04
N LEU A 322 -31.54 -17.26 23.68
CA LEU A 322 -30.76 -17.02 24.89
C LEU A 322 -29.64 -15.99 24.62
N THR A 323 -28.86 -16.19 23.56
CA THR A 323 -27.78 -15.27 23.14
C THR A 323 -28.34 -13.87 22.83
N TYR A 324 -29.49 -13.80 22.22
CA TYR A 324 -30.19 -12.53 21.96
C TYR A 324 -30.54 -11.79 23.26
N LEU A 325 -31.17 -12.50 24.23
CA LEU A 325 -31.51 -11.93 25.56
C LEU A 325 -30.28 -11.52 26.36
N GLN A 326 -29.21 -12.33 26.31
CA GLN A 326 -27.93 -11.99 26.93
C GLN A 326 -27.30 -10.75 26.29
N THR A 327 -27.42 -10.57 24.97
CA THR A 327 -26.96 -9.37 24.27
C THR A 327 -27.75 -8.14 24.70
N LEU A 328 -29.08 -8.23 24.84
CA LEU A 328 -29.92 -7.15 25.33
C LEU A 328 -29.55 -6.75 26.74
N LEU A 329 -29.31 -7.76 27.62
CA LEU A 329 -28.84 -7.53 28.97
C LEU A 329 -27.43 -7.00 29.06
N GLY A 330 -26.57 -7.35 28.11
CA GLY A 330 -25.20 -6.85 28.02
C GLY A 330 -25.12 -5.35 27.73
N LEU A 331 -26.11 -4.79 27.10
CA LEU A 331 -26.13 -3.35 26.75
C LEU A 331 -26.27 -2.48 28.03
N PRO A 332 -25.55 -1.36 28.06
CA PRO A 332 -25.57 -0.41 29.18
C PRO A 332 -26.74 0.59 29.07
N TRP A 333 -27.96 0.10 29.13
CA TRP A 333 -29.18 0.92 29.01
C TRP A 333 -29.20 2.07 30.03
N ASN A 334 -29.15 3.33 29.55
CA ASN A 334 -29.17 4.54 30.38
C ASN A 334 -28.15 4.53 31.54
N VAL A 335 -27.00 3.87 31.32
CA VAL A 335 -25.85 3.90 32.24
C VAL A 335 -24.84 4.90 31.72
N PHE A 336 -24.67 6.02 32.39
CA PHE A 336 -23.79 7.11 31.97
C PHE A 336 -22.63 7.28 32.94
N THR A 337 -21.46 7.55 32.42
CA THR A 337 -20.32 8.07 33.20
C THR A 337 -20.48 9.58 33.39
N THR A 338 -20.01 10.08 34.53
CA THR A 338 -20.05 11.52 34.84
C THR A 338 -18.97 12.25 34.04
N ASP A 339 -19.34 13.17 33.17
CA ASP A 339 -18.42 13.92 32.33
C ASP A 339 -17.62 14.94 33.12
N ASN A 340 -16.34 15.00 32.88
CA ASN A 340 -15.45 16.03 33.39
C ASN A 340 -15.16 17.06 32.26
N LEU A 341 -16.01 18.05 32.11
CA LEU A 341 -15.88 19.13 31.12
C LEU A 341 -15.00 20.28 31.64
N ASN A 342 -13.96 19.99 32.41
CA ASN A 342 -12.98 20.97 32.83
C ASN A 342 -11.87 21.13 31.78
N ILE A 343 -11.92 22.25 31.03
CA ILE A 343 -11.00 22.56 29.95
C ILE A 343 -9.54 22.58 30.41
N SER A 344 -9.23 23.15 31.60
CA SER A 344 -7.89 23.16 32.14
C SER A 344 -7.36 21.75 32.46
N ASN A 345 -8.24 20.84 32.86
CA ASN A 345 -7.85 19.44 33.07
C ASN A 345 -7.62 18.72 31.72
N ALA A 346 -8.44 19.00 30.72
CA ALA A 346 -8.27 18.45 29.36
C ALA A 346 -6.93 18.91 28.77
N GLU A 347 -6.61 20.19 28.89
CA GLU A 347 -5.34 20.77 28.47
C GLU A 347 -4.15 20.10 29.14
N LYS A 348 -4.18 19.95 30.46
CA LYS A 348 -3.12 19.25 31.22
C LYS A 348 -2.96 17.80 30.76
N THR A 349 -4.03 17.08 30.52
CA THR A 349 -4.00 15.69 30.06
C THR A 349 -3.39 15.60 28.66
N LEU A 350 -3.85 16.43 27.72
CA LEU A 350 -3.33 16.49 26.36
C LEU A 350 -1.83 16.86 26.35
N ASN A 351 -1.41 17.83 27.18
CA ASN A 351 0.00 18.25 27.28
C ASN A 351 0.89 17.21 27.93
N LYS A 352 0.34 16.43 28.87
CA LYS A 352 1.05 15.31 29.50
C LYS A 352 1.27 14.15 28.54
N ASP A 353 0.26 13.81 27.74
CA ASP A 353 0.27 12.61 26.91
C ASP A 353 0.86 12.86 25.51
N HIS A 354 0.85 14.13 25.03
CA HIS A 354 1.29 14.49 23.69
C HIS A 354 2.22 15.70 23.73
N TYR A 355 3.39 15.54 23.14
CA TYR A 355 4.33 16.65 22.96
C TYR A 355 4.08 17.33 21.61
N GLY A 356 4.14 18.67 21.56
CA GLY A 356 3.83 19.45 20.34
C GLY A 356 2.34 19.41 20.00
N LEU A 357 2.01 19.54 18.72
CA LEU A 357 0.64 19.55 18.20
C LEU A 357 -0.26 20.66 18.79
N GLU A 358 0.29 21.85 19.06
CA GLU A 358 -0.41 22.92 19.78
C GLU A 358 -1.73 23.32 19.09
N LYS A 359 -1.72 23.50 17.75
CA LYS A 359 -2.94 23.81 16.96
C LYS A 359 -4.00 22.72 17.06
N VAL A 360 -3.58 21.44 17.08
CA VAL A 360 -4.50 20.30 17.21
C VAL A 360 -5.13 20.29 18.58
N LYS A 361 -4.32 20.50 19.63
CA LYS A 361 -4.81 20.57 21.01
C LYS A 361 -5.78 21.74 21.21
N GLU A 362 -5.46 22.90 20.68
CA GLU A 362 -6.32 24.09 20.72
C GLU A 362 -7.67 23.80 20.08
N ARG A 363 -7.71 23.24 18.87
CA ARG A 363 -8.96 22.84 18.21
C ARG A 363 -9.77 21.83 19.00
N ILE A 364 -9.10 20.83 19.61
CA ILE A 364 -9.77 19.88 20.49
C ILE A 364 -10.37 20.61 21.71
N LEU A 365 -9.64 21.53 22.32
CA LEU A 365 -10.13 22.30 23.48
C LEU A 365 -11.28 23.23 23.10
N GLU A 366 -11.23 23.88 21.94
CA GLU A 366 -12.35 24.66 21.39
C GLU A 366 -13.61 23.79 21.25
N HIS A 367 -13.48 22.61 20.63
CA HIS A 367 -14.60 21.68 20.47
C HIS A 367 -15.18 21.25 21.84
N LEU A 368 -14.32 20.90 22.81
CA LEU A 368 -14.75 20.55 24.15
C LEU A 368 -15.41 21.73 24.89
N ALA A 369 -14.97 22.96 24.63
CA ALA A 369 -15.58 24.16 25.19
C ALA A 369 -16.99 24.39 24.62
N VAL A 370 -17.18 24.19 23.33
CA VAL A 370 -18.51 24.25 22.67
C VAL A 370 -19.43 23.20 23.28
N LEU A 371 -18.99 21.94 23.42
CA LEU A 371 -19.77 20.88 24.05
C LEU A 371 -20.18 21.24 25.50
N LYS A 372 -19.26 21.86 26.24
CA LYS A 372 -19.52 22.31 27.61
C LYS A 372 -20.59 23.41 27.67
N LEU A 373 -20.55 24.38 26.75
CA LEU A 373 -21.48 25.53 26.72
C LEU A 373 -22.85 25.13 26.18
N LYS A 374 -22.88 24.27 25.18
CA LYS A 374 -24.11 23.83 24.52
C LYS A 374 -24.86 22.79 25.34
N GLY A 375 -24.17 22.00 26.11
CA GLY A 375 -24.73 20.95 26.97
C GLY A 375 -25.33 19.74 26.25
N ASP A 376 -25.19 19.70 24.93
CA ASP A 376 -25.60 18.58 24.08
C ASP A 376 -24.41 18.11 23.20
N MET A 377 -24.53 16.91 22.63
CA MET A 377 -23.50 16.32 21.74
C MET A 377 -23.79 16.56 20.25
N LYS A 378 -24.74 17.46 19.92
CA LYS A 378 -25.08 17.80 18.54
C LYS A 378 -24.05 18.74 17.92
N SER A 379 -22.83 18.27 17.83
CA SER A 379 -21.71 18.97 17.19
C SER A 379 -21.13 18.08 16.10
N PRO A 380 -20.47 18.65 15.07
CA PRO A 380 -19.75 17.87 14.09
C PRO A 380 -18.76 16.92 14.75
N ILE A 381 -18.53 15.77 14.15
CA ILE A 381 -17.64 14.77 14.69
C ILE A 381 -16.21 15.14 14.40
N ILE A 382 -15.33 15.05 15.39
CA ILE A 382 -13.90 15.29 15.18
C ILE A 382 -13.33 14.19 14.28
N CYS A 383 -12.72 14.60 13.16
CA CYS A 383 -11.91 13.72 12.31
C CYS A 383 -10.44 14.16 12.35
N LEU A 384 -9.61 13.34 12.98
CA LEU A 384 -8.16 13.54 13.03
C LEU A 384 -7.55 12.91 11.78
N TYR A 385 -7.05 13.73 10.85
CA TYR A 385 -6.45 13.22 9.63
C TYR A 385 -4.98 13.62 9.50
N GLY A 386 -4.20 12.82 8.77
CA GLY A 386 -2.78 13.07 8.54
C GLY A 386 -1.97 11.77 8.41
N PRO A 387 -0.65 11.86 8.27
CA PRO A 387 0.19 10.71 8.01
C PRO A 387 0.12 9.64 9.12
N PRO A 388 0.48 8.37 8.81
CA PRO A 388 0.49 7.32 9.81
C PRO A 388 1.53 7.56 10.90
N GLY A 389 1.25 7.10 12.13
CA GLY A 389 2.20 7.14 13.23
C GLY A 389 2.33 8.47 13.97
N VAL A 390 1.49 9.47 13.65
CA VAL A 390 1.51 10.78 14.35
C VAL A 390 0.68 10.82 15.64
N GLY A 391 0.07 9.72 16.03
CA GLY A 391 -0.64 9.63 17.32
C GLY A 391 -2.13 9.95 17.27
N LYS A 392 -2.80 9.93 16.11
CA LYS A 392 -4.24 10.22 15.97
C LYS A 392 -5.11 9.41 16.93
N THR A 393 -4.92 8.10 16.94
CA THR A 393 -5.68 7.19 17.83
C THR A 393 -5.37 7.42 19.31
N SER A 394 -4.13 7.80 19.66
CA SER A 394 -3.77 8.11 21.06
C SER A 394 -4.33 9.45 21.51
N LEU A 395 -4.47 10.44 20.63
CA LEU A 395 -5.18 11.69 20.92
C LEU A 395 -6.62 11.43 21.33
N GLY A 396 -7.32 10.58 20.58
CA GLY A 396 -8.69 10.18 20.95
C GLY A 396 -8.79 9.50 22.30
N ARG A 397 -7.80 8.68 22.66
CA ARG A 397 -7.73 8.07 24.02
C ARG A 397 -7.53 9.14 25.10
N SER A 398 -6.69 10.13 24.85
CA SER A 398 -6.44 11.22 25.82
C SER A 398 -7.65 12.13 25.97
N ILE A 399 -8.43 12.35 24.90
CA ILE A 399 -9.73 13.04 24.96
C ILE A 399 -10.68 12.26 25.87
N ALA A 400 -10.82 10.95 25.67
CA ALA A 400 -11.67 10.11 26.51
C ALA A 400 -11.24 10.15 27.99
N ALA A 401 -9.94 10.06 28.26
CA ALA A 401 -9.38 10.13 29.61
C ALA A 401 -9.64 11.51 30.25
N SER A 402 -9.53 12.60 29.51
CA SER A 402 -9.80 13.96 30.01
C SER A 402 -11.25 14.17 30.42
N LEU A 403 -12.17 13.58 29.67
CA LEU A 403 -13.60 13.57 29.92
C LEU A 403 -14.02 12.57 30.99
N LYS A 404 -13.13 11.66 31.42
CA LYS A 404 -13.42 10.50 32.28
C LYS A 404 -14.48 9.55 31.70
N ARG A 405 -14.57 9.50 30.37
CA ARG A 405 -15.45 8.56 29.65
C ARG A 405 -14.72 7.25 29.37
N LYS A 406 -15.50 6.18 29.26
CA LYS A 406 -15.02 4.90 28.76
C LYS A 406 -14.56 5.04 27.31
N TYR A 407 -13.50 4.32 26.93
CA TYR A 407 -12.89 4.38 25.63
C TYR A 407 -13.01 3.05 24.90
N VAL A 408 -13.47 3.09 23.65
CA VAL A 408 -13.47 1.92 22.77
C VAL A 408 -12.91 2.33 21.40
N ARG A 409 -12.07 1.46 20.83
CA ARG A 409 -11.56 1.59 19.47
C ARG A 409 -12.26 0.59 18.57
N MET A 410 -12.81 1.07 17.46
CA MET A 410 -13.40 0.31 16.38
C MET A 410 -12.63 0.58 15.10
N SER A 411 -11.95 -0.46 14.54
CA SER A 411 -11.29 -0.33 13.25
C SER A 411 -12.30 -0.52 12.14
N LEU A 412 -12.32 0.42 11.19
CA LEU A 412 -13.17 0.36 10.00
C LEU A 412 -12.40 -0.16 8.77
N GLY A 413 -11.08 -0.34 8.89
CA GLY A 413 -10.27 -0.92 7.82
C GLY A 413 -10.66 -2.37 7.54
N GLY A 414 -11.08 -2.64 6.28
CA GLY A 414 -11.52 -3.97 5.85
C GLY A 414 -13.00 -4.26 6.09
N VAL A 415 -13.80 -3.28 6.49
CA VAL A 415 -15.26 -3.40 6.55
C VAL A 415 -15.81 -3.17 5.14
N HIS A 416 -16.53 -4.16 4.62
CA HIS A 416 -17.12 -4.13 3.27
C HIS A 416 -18.63 -4.37 3.28
N ASP A 417 -19.17 -4.89 4.39
CA ASP A 417 -20.59 -5.23 4.55
C ASP A 417 -21.24 -4.27 5.57
N GLU A 418 -22.37 -3.69 5.19
CA GLU A 418 -23.21 -2.86 6.05
C GLU A 418 -23.65 -3.63 7.31
N ALA A 419 -23.89 -4.93 7.20
CA ALA A 419 -24.27 -5.79 8.30
C ALA A 419 -23.21 -5.87 9.42
N GLU A 420 -21.94 -5.58 9.13
CA GLU A 420 -20.93 -5.49 10.18
C GLU A 420 -21.19 -4.29 11.12
N ILE A 421 -21.80 -3.21 10.63
CA ILE A 421 -22.11 -2.01 11.42
C ILE A 421 -23.46 -2.13 12.09
N ARG A 422 -24.50 -2.49 11.31
CA ARG A 422 -25.90 -2.58 11.74
C ARG A 422 -26.33 -3.94 12.26
N GLY A 423 -25.45 -4.96 12.24
CA GLY A 423 -25.81 -6.32 12.62
C GLY A 423 -26.53 -7.11 11.53
N HIS A 424 -26.51 -8.41 11.66
CA HIS A 424 -27.23 -9.34 10.80
C HIS A 424 -28.65 -9.60 11.37
N ARG A 425 -29.64 -9.81 10.52
CA ARG A 425 -30.97 -10.17 11.00
C ARG A 425 -30.92 -11.46 11.82
N LYS A 426 -31.52 -11.45 13.01
CA LYS A 426 -31.49 -12.57 14.01
C LYS A 426 -31.98 -13.92 13.48
N THR A 427 -32.69 -13.93 12.36
CA THR A 427 -33.20 -15.15 11.71
C THR A 427 -32.14 -15.97 10.97
N TYR A 428 -30.94 -15.42 10.73
CA TYR A 428 -29.87 -16.14 10.06
C TYR A 428 -29.01 -16.92 11.05
N ILE A 429 -28.61 -18.13 10.69
CA ILE A 429 -27.67 -18.93 11.49
C ILE A 429 -26.34 -18.18 11.54
N GLY A 430 -25.83 -17.95 12.75
CA GLY A 430 -24.61 -17.17 12.95
C GLY A 430 -24.79 -15.66 12.95
N ALA A 431 -26.04 -15.16 13.02
CA ALA A 431 -26.30 -13.73 13.14
C ALA A 431 -25.63 -13.15 14.38
N MET A 432 -25.08 -11.94 14.25
CA MET A 432 -24.38 -11.21 15.32
C MET A 432 -24.81 -9.75 15.32
N PRO A 433 -24.79 -9.10 16.51
CA PRO A 433 -25.03 -7.66 16.60
C PRO A 433 -23.91 -6.88 15.91
N GLY A 434 -24.23 -5.69 15.46
CA GLY A 434 -23.31 -4.78 14.81
C GLY A 434 -22.13 -4.37 15.69
N ARG A 435 -21.09 -3.88 15.07
CA ARG A 435 -19.86 -3.44 15.76
C ARG A 435 -20.11 -2.28 16.72
N ILE A 436 -21.09 -1.42 16.42
CA ILE A 436 -21.50 -0.31 17.31
C ILE A 436 -22.04 -0.89 18.61
N ILE A 437 -22.98 -1.83 18.54
CA ILE A 437 -23.59 -2.50 19.71
C ILE A 437 -22.54 -3.26 20.50
N LYS A 438 -21.65 -4.01 19.85
CA LYS A 438 -20.53 -4.68 20.51
C LYS A 438 -19.60 -3.70 21.22
N SER A 439 -19.39 -2.51 20.64
CA SER A 439 -18.56 -1.46 21.26
C SER A 439 -19.22 -0.87 22.51
N LEU A 440 -20.54 -0.70 22.52
CA LEU A 440 -21.30 -0.25 23.69
C LEU A 440 -21.26 -1.28 24.82
N ILE A 441 -21.45 -2.56 24.49
CA ILE A 441 -21.36 -3.65 25.48
C ILE A 441 -19.95 -3.65 26.12
N LYS A 442 -18.90 -3.54 25.30
CA LYS A 442 -17.50 -3.48 25.79
C LYS A 442 -17.22 -2.23 26.62
N ALA A 443 -17.89 -1.12 26.33
CA ALA A 443 -17.72 0.14 27.07
C ALA A 443 -18.42 0.11 28.43
N GLU A 444 -19.45 -0.72 28.59
CA GLU A 444 -20.32 -0.75 29.78
C GLU A 444 -20.92 0.62 30.14
N SER A 445 -21.06 1.49 29.13
CA SER A 445 -21.59 2.85 29.28
C SER A 445 -22.30 3.30 28.00
N SER A 446 -23.39 4.06 28.14
CA SER A 446 -24.14 4.66 27.04
C SER A 446 -23.55 5.96 26.51
N ASN A 447 -22.54 6.52 27.16
CA ASN A 447 -21.82 7.72 26.72
C ASN A 447 -20.31 7.51 26.57
N PRO A 448 -19.84 6.43 25.94
CA PRO A 448 -18.41 6.22 25.72
C PRO A 448 -17.86 7.19 24.67
N VAL A 449 -16.54 7.24 24.55
CA VAL A 449 -15.85 7.76 23.38
C VAL A 449 -15.49 6.57 22.48
N ILE A 450 -16.05 6.54 21.28
CA ILE A 450 -15.76 5.52 20.27
C ILE A 450 -14.87 6.11 19.21
N ILE A 451 -13.67 5.52 19.05
CA ILE A 451 -12.75 5.87 17.98
C ILE A 451 -13.05 5.02 16.76
N LEU A 452 -13.40 5.68 15.66
CA LEU A 452 -13.59 5.12 14.34
C LEU A 452 -12.26 5.19 13.59
N ASP A 453 -11.46 4.15 13.73
CA ASP A 453 -10.08 4.16 13.21
C ASP A 453 -10.04 3.71 11.76
N GLU A 454 -9.26 4.42 10.93
CA GLU A 454 -9.08 4.17 9.50
C GLU A 454 -10.40 4.27 8.69
N ILE A 455 -11.18 5.34 8.92
CA ILE A 455 -12.44 5.57 8.18
C ILE A 455 -12.22 5.76 6.67
N ASP A 456 -11.04 6.18 6.27
CA ASP A 456 -10.58 6.30 4.88
C ASP A 456 -10.41 4.95 4.17
N LYS A 457 -10.51 3.84 4.89
CA LYS A 457 -10.42 2.47 4.35
C LYS A 457 -11.76 1.75 4.30
N LEU A 458 -12.86 2.45 4.48
CA LEU A 458 -14.19 1.90 4.22
C LEU A 458 -14.30 1.57 2.74
N GLY A 459 -14.55 0.31 2.41
CA GLY A 459 -14.79 -0.15 1.04
C GLY A 459 -16.28 -0.22 0.76
N SER A 460 -16.70 0.12 -0.46
CA SER A 460 -18.01 -0.25 -0.98
C SER A 460 -17.86 -1.48 -1.85
N ASP A 461 -18.66 -2.52 -1.60
CA ASP A 461 -18.65 -3.75 -2.36
C ASP A 461 -20.09 -4.07 -2.84
N HIS A 462 -20.26 -5.03 -3.74
CA HIS A 462 -21.58 -5.51 -4.21
C HIS A 462 -22.49 -6.04 -3.08
N ARG A 463 -21.98 -6.17 -1.85
CA ARG A 463 -22.66 -6.70 -0.67
C ARG A 463 -23.31 -5.64 0.22
N GLY A 464 -23.07 -4.35 -0.03
CA GLY A 464 -23.62 -3.26 0.75
C GLY A 464 -22.74 -2.02 0.77
N ASP A 465 -23.24 -0.94 1.32
CA ASP A 465 -22.53 0.31 1.50
C ASP A 465 -22.38 0.64 2.99
N PRO A 466 -21.26 0.25 3.63
CA PRO A 466 -21.00 0.58 5.02
C PRO A 466 -20.99 2.10 5.28
N SER A 467 -20.71 2.92 4.25
CA SER A 467 -20.72 4.37 4.39
C SER A 467 -22.11 4.90 4.68
N SER A 468 -23.15 4.30 4.09
CA SER A 468 -24.55 4.65 4.38
C SER A 468 -24.93 4.33 5.83
N ALA A 469 -24.51 3.17 6.36
CA ALA A 469 -24.72 2.85 7.76
C ALA A 469 -24.00 3.82 8.70
N MET A 470 -22.79 4.24 8.32
CA MET A 470 -22.03 5.22 9.10
C MET A 470 -22.66 6.61 9.06
N LEU A 471 -23.33 7.00 7.97
CA LEU A 471 -24.07 8.26 7.92
C LEU A 471 -25.15 8.34 8.99
N GLU A 472 -25.91 7.27 9.21
CA GLU A 472 -26.93 7.21 10.27
C GLU A 472 -26.29 7.27 11.67
N VAL A 473 -25.20 6.56 11.90
CA VAL A 473 -24.47 6.56 13.18
C VAL A 473 -23.91 7.94 13.51
N LEU A 474 -23.41 8.66 12.50
CA LEU A 474 -22.70 9.92 12.65
C LEU A 474 -23.59 11.16 12.52
N ASP A 475 -24.82 11.00 12.07
CA ASP A 475 -25.78 12.10 11.96
C ASP A 475 -26.44 12.38 13.32
N PRO A 476 -26.21 13.54 13.95
CA PRO A 476 -26.83 13.88 15.25
C PRO A 476 -28.36 13.97 15.24
N GLU A 477 -28.96 14.04 14.04
CA GLU A 477 -30.42 14.09 13.91
C GLU A 477 -31.05 12.68 13.84
N GLN A 478 -30.27 11.68 13.41
CA GLN A 478 -30.73 10.31 13.20
C GLN A 478 -30.20 9.33 14.25
N ASN A 479 -29.04 9.61 14.85
CA ASN A 479 -28.36 8.65 15.74
C ASN A 479 -29.06 8.38 17.08
N ASN A 480 -30.09 9.13 17.41
CA ASN A 480 -30.94 8.88 18.59
C ASN A 480 -31.86 7.66 18.41
N THR A 481 -32.08 7.22 17.18
CA THR A 481 -32.89 6.06 16.79
C THR A 481 -32.09 5.08 15.94
N PHE A 482 -30.84 4.84 16.31
CA PHE A 482 -30.00 3.89 15.61
C PHE A 482 -30.56 2.47 15.69
N HIS A 483 -30.90 1.89 14.55
CA HIS A 483 -31.48 0.56 14.45
C HIS A 483 -30.43 -0.50 14.16
N ASP A 484 -30.30 -1.48 15.09
CA ASP A 484 -29.47 -2.67 14.86
C ASP A 484 -30.36 -3.84 14.42
N ASN A 485 -30.05 -4.43 13.26
CA ASN A 485 -30.87 -5.51 12.67
C ASN A 485 -30.89 -6.80 13.51
N TYR A 486 -29.88 -7.04 14.34
CA TYR A 486 -29.83 -8.19 15.23
C TYR A 486 -30.73 -7.99 16.46
N LEU A 487 -30.63 -6.81 17.04
CA LEU A 487 -31.44 -6.45 18.21
C LEU A 487 -32.89 -6.19 17.83
N ASP A 488 -33.15 -5.72 16.62
CA ASP A 488 -34.47 -5.33 16.11
C ASP A 488 -35.17 -4.29 17.02
N VAL A 489 -34.32 -3.40 17.61
CA VAL A 489 -34.73 -2.28 18.48
C VAL A 489 -33.83 -1.09 18.23
N ASP A 490 -34.36 0.10 18.53
CA ASP A 490 -33.59 1.32 18.43
C ASP A 490 -32.76 1.58 19.68
N TYR A 491 -31.54 2.06 19.48
CA TYR A 491 -30.65 2.44 20.57
C TYR A 491 -30.20 3.90 20.40
N ASP A 492 -30.30 4.68 21.48
CA ASP A 492 -29.91 6.08 21.49
C ASP A 492 -28.40 6.26 21.56
N LEU A 493 -27.79 6.67 20.44
CA LEU A 493 -26.38 7.00 20.32
C LEU A 493 -26.07 8.50 20.52
N SER A 494 -27.07 9.34 20.79
CA SER A 494 -26.92 10.79 20.90
C SER A 494 -25.95 11.26 21.99
N LYS A 495 -25.65 10.41 22.97
CA LYS A 495 -24.68 10.69 24.04
C LYS A 495 -23.30 10.11 23.81
N VAL A 496 -23.13 9.31 22.76
CA VAL A 496 -21.85 8.75 22.35
C VAL A 496 -21.00 9.82 21.68
N MET A 497 -19.74 9.93 22.04
CA MET A 497 -18.81 10.80 21.36
C MET A 497 -18.02 9.97 20.34
N PHE A 498 -18.24 10.26 19.06
CA PHE A 498 -17.48 9.65 17.99
C PHE A 498 -16.27 10.51 17.61
N ILE A 499 -15.12 9.88 17.40
CA ILE A 499 -13.90 10.52 16.89
C ILE A 499 -13.39 9.64 15.75
N ALA A 500 -13.33 10.20 14.55
CA ALA A 500 -12.79 9.49 13.38
C ALA A 500 -11.30 9.72 13.25
N THR A 501 -10.58 8.74 12.68
CA THR A 501 -9.20 8.92 12.23
C THR A 501 -9.07 8.52 10.76
N ALA A 502 -8.29 9.28 9.99
CA ALA A 502 -8.02 9.03 8.59
C ALA A 502 -6.56 9.31 8.26
N ASN A 503 -6.03 8.61 7.25
CA ASN A 503 -4.73 8.96 6.69
C ASN A 503 -4.89 9.83 5.45
N ASN A 504 -5.95 9.61 4.67
CA ASN A 504 -6.24 10.33 3.45
C ASN A 504 -7.73 10.70 3.39
N LEU A 505 -8.04 11.96 3.09
CA LEU A 505 -9.42 12.43 2.96
C LEU A 505 -10.05 12.10 1.60
N SER A 506 -9.25 11.92 0.55
CA SER A 506 -9.74 11.73 -0.82
C SER A 506 -10.55 10.45 -1.04
N THR A 507 -10.41 9.48 -0.15
CA THR A 507 -11.13 8.19 -0.21
C THR A 507 -12.41 8.17 0.62
N ILE A 508 -12.64 9.20 1.43
CA ILE A 508 -13.84 9.31 2.27
C ILE A 508 -14.96 9.93 1.43
N PRO A 509 -16.16 9.33 1.43
CA PRO A 509 -17.32 9.91 0.75
C PRO A 509 -17.63 11.35 1.21
N PRO A 510 -17.93 12.28 0.29
CA PRO A 510 -18.21 13.68 0.63
C PRO A 510 -19.31 13.85 1.68
N ALA A 511 -20.35 13.02 1.62
CA ALA A 511 -21.46 13.05 2.57
C ALA A 511 -21.03 12.76 4.03
N LEU A 512 -19.98 11.96 4.23
CA LEU A 512 -19.39 11.74 5.56
C LEU A 512 -18.51 12.91 5.97
N LEU A 513 -17.72 13.46 5.03
CA LEU A 513 -16.85 14.63 5.31
C LEU A 513 -17.64 15.85 5.77
N ASP A 514 -18.82 16.10 5.18
CA ASP A 514 -19.70 17.22 5.54
C ASP A 514 -20.18 17.18 7.00
N ARG A 515 -20.13 16.01 7.64
CA ARG A 515 -20.52 15.81 9.04
C ARG A 515 -19.35 15.86 10.01
N MET A 516 -18.12 16.08 9.49
CA MET A 516 -16.89 16.00 10.26
C MET A 516 -16.22 17.36 10.39
N GLU A 517 -15.74 17.68 11.57
CA GLU A 517 -14.78 18.74 11.78
C GLU A 517 -13.37 18.17 11.55
N LEU A 518 -12.73 18.61 10.46
CA LEU A 518 -11.44 18.11 10.03
C LEU A 518 -10.32 18.81 10.81
N ILE A 519 -9.53 18.02 11.54
CA ILE A 519 -8.35 18.50 12.28
C ILE A 519 -7.11 17.80 11.71
N GLU A 520 -6.25 18.59 11.06
CA GLU A 520 -5.01 18.08 10.49
C GLU A 520 -3.98 17.82 11.59
N VAL A 521 -3.51 16.58 11.66
CA VAL A 521 -2.40 16.17 12.51
C VAL A 521 -1.16 16.02 11.65
N SER A 522 -0.36 17.06 11.56
CA SER A 522 0.88 17.08 10.78
C SER A 522 1.92 16.08 11.31
N GLY A 523 2.93 15.77 10.47
CA GLY A 523 4.11 15.02 10.90
C GLY A 523 4.94 15.77 11.93
N TYR A 524 5.80 15.03 12.61
CA TYR A 524 6.73 15.59 13.60
C TYR A 524 8.08 15.92 12.96
N ILE A 525 8.68 17.01 13.42
CA ILE A 525 10.06 17.35 13.10
C ILE A 525 11.04 16.51 13.94
N THR A 526 12.32 16.49 13.56
CA THR A 526 13.36 15.70 14.26
C THR A 526 13.40 16.01 15.75
N GLU A 527 13.36 17.29 16.11
CA GLU A 527 13.41 17.76 17.50
C GLU A 527 12.19 17.30 18.30
N GLU A 528 10.99 17.35 17.70
CA GLU A 528 9.74 16.84 18.30
C GLU A 528 9.80 15.32 18.47
N LYS A 529 10.30 14.58 17.47
CA LYS A 529 10.48 13.12 17.55
C LYS A 529 11.43 12.72 18.66
N VAL A 530 12.52 13.44 18.85
CA VAL A 530 13.49 13.20 19.93
C VAL A 530 12.84 13.44 21.30
N GLU A 531 12.07 14.51 21.46
CA GLU A 531 11.36 14.78 22.71
C GLU A 531 10.24 13.76 22.99
N ILE A 532 9.50 13.37 21.94
CA ILE A 532 8.50 12.29 22.04
C ILE A 532 9.18 10.97 22.43
N ALA A 533 10.30 10.65 21.80
CA ALA A 533 11.06 9.45 22.13
C ALA A 533 11.49 9.47 23.61
N ARG A 534 12.06 10.57 24.06
CA ARG A 534 12.56 10.72 25.42
C ARG A 534 11.45 10.63 26.47
N ARG A 535 10.29 11.30 26.23
CA ARG A 535 9.20 11.43 27.20
C ARG A 535 8.25 10.24 27.21
N HIS A 536 8.02 9.64 26.05
CA HIS A 536 6.95 8.66 25.87
C HIS A 536 7.44 7.30 25.39
N LEU A 537 8.24 7.24 24.29
CA LEU A 537 8.59 5.95 23.71
C LEU A 537 9.61 5.18 24.55
N VAL A 538 10.68 5.82 24.99
CA VAL A 538 11.71 5.15 25.81
C VAL A 538 11.13 4.60 27.11
N PRO A 539 10.32 5.35 27.91
CA PRO A 539 9.71 4.81 29.10
C PRO A 539 8.74 3.64 28.82
N LYS A 540 7.97 3.74 27.73
CA LYS A 540 7.04 2.68 27.29
C LYS A 540 7.80 1.41 26.91
N GLU A 541 8.86 1.55 26.12
CA GLU A 541 9.64 0.40 25.66
C GLU A 541 10.50 -0.23 26.77
N LEU A 542 10.93 0.52 27.78
CA LEU A 542 11.56 -0.03 28.98
C LEU A 542 10.59 -0.94 29.74
N GLU A 543 9.37 -0.46 29.95
CA GLU A 543 8.32 -1.24 30.63
C GLU A 543 7.94 -2.49 29.83
N ALA A 544 7.74 -2.34 28.51
CA ALA A 544 7.39 -3.45 27.62
C ALA A 544 8.47 -4.55 27.53
N ASN A 545 9.74 -4.20 27.71
CA ASN A 545 10.86 -5.15 27.70
C ASN A 545 11.32 -5.57 29.11
N GLY A 546 10.60 -5.17 30.18
CA GLY A 546 10.91 -5.52 31.56
C GLY A 546 12.19 -4.91 32.10
N ILE A 547 12.69 -3.84 31.50
CA ILE A 547 13.93 -3.16 31.90
C ILE A 547 13.60 -2.02 32.86
N LYS A 548 14.24 -1.96 34.03
CA LYS A 548 14.06 -0.85 34.96
C LYS A 548 14.67 0.45 34.40
N LYS A 549 14.00 1.57 34.65
CA LYS A 549 14.40 2.90 34.14
C LYS A 549 15.79 3.34 34.59
N GLU A 550 16.30 2.77 35.66
CA GLU A 550 17.63 3.08 36.23
C GLU A 550 18.78 2.52 35.42
N TYR A 551 18.53 1.45 34.63
CA TYR A 551 19.59 0.74 33.92
C TYR A 551 19.81 1.19 32.48
N VAL A 552 18.86 1.86 31.86
CA VAL A 552 19.00 2.30 30.46
C VAL A 552 18.59 3.75 30.31
N LYS A 553 19.52 4.58 29.82
CA LYS A 553 19.27 5.96 29.53
C LYS A 553 19.77 6.29 28.12
N PHE A 554 18.96 6.94 27.32
CA PHE A 554 19.37 7.43 26.00
C PHE A 554 19.87 8.87 26.11
N SER A 555 21.05 9.13 25.56
CA SER A 555 21.49 10.51 25.35
C SER A 555 20.66 11.16 24.24
N LYS A 556 20.49 12.48 24.27
CA LYS A 556 19.80 13.22 23.23
C LYS A 556 20.40 12.96 21.84
N ALA A 557 21.73 12.96 21.75
CA ALA A 557 22.46 12.67 20.52
C ALA A 557 22.22 11.24 19.98
N ALA A 558 21.98 10.25 20.87
CA ALA A 558 21.63 8.90 20.44
C ALA A 558 20.24 8.85 19.83
N LEU A 559 19.26 9.53 20.43
CA LEU A 559 17.90 9.61 19.87
C LEU A 559 17.91 10.38 18.54
N GLU A 560 18.62 11.49 18.45
CA GLU A 560 18.83 12.22 17.18
C GLU A 560 19.45 11.30 16.12
N CYS A 561 20.49 10.54 16.48
CA CYS A 561 21.11 9.57 15.57
C CYS A 561 20.11 8.50 15.07
N ILE A 562 19.23 8.00 15.93
CA ILE A 562 18.20 7.02 15.52
C ILE A 562 17.22 7.68 14.56
N VAL A 563 16.71 8.86 14.90
CA VAL A 563 15.72 9.58 14.07
C VAL A 563 16.29 9.87 12.68
N GLU A 564 17.55 10.28 12.61
CA GLU A 564 18.13 10.81 11.38
C GLU A 564 18.71 9.74 10.46
N ASN A 565 19.28 8.69 11.05
CA ASN A 565 20.04 7.71 10.29
C ASN A 565 19.33 6.34 10.16
N TYR A 566 18.27 6.12 10.93
CA TYR A 566 17.60 4.81 10.95
C TYR A 566 16.07 4.89 10.78
N THR A 567 15.50 6.08 10.63
CA THR A 567 14.07 6.25 10.36
C THR A 567 13.80 7.26 9.25
N ARG A 568 12.78 6.99 8.43
CA ARG A 568 12.31 7.90 7.38
C ARG A 568 10.79 7.88 7.35
N GLU A 569 10.18 8.55 8.32
CA GLU A 569 8.73 8.61 8.50
C GLU A 569 8.27 9.98 8.99
N SER A 570 7.00 10.33 8.75
CA SER A 570 6.39 11.55 9.31
C SER A 570 6.07 11.41 10.78
N GLY A 571 5.69 10.23 11.22
CA GLY A 571 5.34 9.91 12.59
C GLY A 571 6.51 9.43 13.43
N VAL A 572 6.20 8.58 14.41
CA VAL A 572 7.17 7.99 15.35
C VAL A 572 7.04 6.47 15.48
N ARG A 573 6.33 5.81 14.54
CA ARG A 573 6.07 4.37 14.61
C ARG A 573 7.31 3.52 14.31
N GLU A 574 8.10 3.95 13.32
CA GLU A 574 9.36 3.30 12.98
C GLU A 574 10.40 3.59 14.05
N LEU A 575 10.45 4.81 14.55
CA LEU A 575 11.29 5.22 15.68
C LEU A 575 11.04 4.34 16.91
N GLU A 576 9.78 4.08 17.26
CA GLU A 576 9.40 3.17 18.32
C GLU A 576 9.95 1.76 18.10
N LYS A 577 9.82 1.22 16.88
CA LYS A 577 10.37 -0.10 16.52
C LYS A 577 11.89 -0.15 16.63
N LYS A 578 12.61 0.92 16.23
CA LYS A 578 14.07 0.98 16.32
C LYS A 578 14.52 1.07 17.79
N ILE A 579 13.85 1.86 18.63
CA ILE A 579 14.08 1.92 20.06
C ILE A 579 13.83 0.54 20.70
N ASN A 580 12.69 -0.10 20.37
CA ASN A 580 12.40 -1.45 20.85
C ASN A 580 13.48 -2.46 20.44
N LYS A 581 14.00 -2.39 19.22
CA LYS A 581 15.10 -3.24 18.75
C LYS A 581 16.37 -3.06 19.58
N VAL A 582 16.70 -1.81 19.97
CA VAL A 582 17.82 -1.53 20.86
C VAL A 582 17.55 -2.14 22.25
N MET A 583 16.34 -1.91 22.81
CA MET A 583 15.96 -2.44 24.13
C MET A 583 16.04 -3.96 24.19
N ARG A 584 15.53 -4.66 23.16
CA ARG A 584 15.61 -6.14 23.10
C ARG A 584 17.04 -6.66 23.10
N LYS A 585 17.96 -5.96 22.43
CA LYS A 585 19.39 -6.36 22.43
C LYS A 585 20.03 -6.15 23.79
N ILE A 586 19.69 -5.06 24.48
CA ILE A 586 20.15 -4.78 25.84
C ILE A 586 19.56 -5.82 26.81
N ALA A 587 18.28 -6.16 26.68
CA ALA A 587 17.67 -7.20 27.47
C ALA A 587 18.34 -8.56 27.26
N LEU A 588 18.77 -8.86 26.03
CA LEU A 588 19.56 -10.08 25.74
C LEU A 588 20.94 -10.05 26.42
N GLU A 589 21.65 -8.89 26.44
CA GLU A 589 22.91 -8.72 27.14
C GLU A 589 22.71 -8.96 28.65
N PHE A 590 21.70 -8.33 29.27
CA PHE A 590 21.36 -8.55 30.67
C PHE A 590 21.05 -10.02 31.00
N ALA A 591 20.29 -10.69 30.13
CA ALA A 591 19.96 -12.09 30.31
C ALA A 591 21.18 -13.03 30.19
N ARG A 592 22.16 -12.68 29.38
CA ARG A 592 23.40 -13.47 29.21
C ARG A 592 24.39 -13.26 30.35
N ASP A 593 24.57 -12.00 30.75
CA ASP A 593 25.61 -11.62 31.70
C ASP A 593 25.16 -11.81 33.16
N GLY A 594 23.87 -12.06 33.39
CA GLY A 594 23.27 -12.24 34.71
C GLY A 594 23.28 -10.98 35.58
N HIS A 595 23.69 -9.83 35.07
CA HIS A 595 23.80 -8.57 35.78
C HIS A 595 23.17 -7.43 34.99
N GLU A 596 22.33 -6.65 35.67
CA GLU A 596 21.79 -5.39 35.15
C GLU A 596 22.84 -4.29 35.36
N VAL A 597 23.52 -3.87 34.30
CA VAL A 597 24.50 -2.77 34.33
C VAL A 597 23.90 -1.51 33.74
N MET A 598 24.17 -0.37 34.34
CA MET A 598 23.70 0.92 33.79
C MET A 598 24.30 1.20 32.41
N HIS A 599 23.43 1.29 31.40
CA HIS A 599 23.79 1.62 30.03
C HIS A 599 23.37 3.06 29.69
N GLU A 600 24.33 3.94 29.43
CA GLU A 600 24.06 5.22 28.75
C GLU A 600 24.28 5.04 27.25
N ILE A 601 23.20 4.99 26.49
CA ILE A 601 23.23 4.80 25.04
C ILE A 601 23.69 6.07 24.35
N LYS A 602 24.84 5.97 23.68
CA LYS A 602 25.47 7.03 22.85
C LYS A 602 25.33 6.70 21.36
N PRO A 603 25.62 7.64 20.43
CA PRO A 603 25.54 7.37 18.98
C PRO A 603 26.36 6.16 18.52
N ALA A 604 27.51 5.88 19.14
CA ALA A 604 28.32 4.70 18.85
C ALA A 604 27.59 3.39 19.19
N ASP A 605 26.86 3.37 20.31
CA ASP A 605 26.08 2.20 20.74
C ASP A 605 24.89 1.96 19.83
N VAL A 606 24.27 3.02 19.32
CA VAL A 606 23.20 2.92 18.32
C VAL A 606 23.68 2.14 17.11
N ARG A 607 24.89 2.44 16.61
CA ARG A 607 25.49 1.69 15.50
C ARG A 607 25.80 0.24 15.85
N LYS A 608 26.21 -0.05 17.08
CA LYS A 608 26.43 -1.40 17.59
C LYS A 608 25.12 -2.21 17.56
N TYR A 609 24.01 -1.59 17.98
CA TYR A 609 22.73 -2.28 18.11
C TYR A 609 21.91 -2.32 16.83
N LEU A 610 21.88 -1.26 16.05
CA LEU A 610 21.06 -1.18 14.84
C LEU A 610 21.80 -1.56 13.55
N GLY A 611 23.14 -1.51 13.57
CA GLY A 611 24.00 -1.79 12.41
C GLY A 611 24.42 -0.54 11.67
N THR A 612 24.76 -0.66 10.40
CA THR A 612 25.11 0.49 9.54
C THR A 612 23.91 1.41 9.36
N PRO A 613 24.12 2.75 9.33
CA PRO A 613 23.07 3.70 9.03
C PRO A 613 22.33 3.34 7.74
N GLU A 614 21.00 3.34 7.80
CA GLU A 614 20.12 3.05 6.65
C GLU A 614 19.98 4.26 5.73
N TYR A 615 20.13 5.45 6.32
CA TYR A 615 19.98 6.73 5.61
C TYR A 615 21.22 7.60 5.86
N SER A 616 21.69 8.26 4.81
CA SER A 616 22.72 9.31 4.90
C SER A 616 22.04 10.66 4.76
N ARG A 617 22.54 11.66 5.51
CA ARG A 617 22.03 13.02 5.36
C ARG A 617 22.62 13.68 4.11
N ASP A 618 21.77 14.35 3.38
CA ASP A 618 22.21 15.34 2.40
C ASP A 618 22.78 16.54 3.14
N LYS A 619 24.05 16.82 2.86
CA LYS A 619 24.71 18.03 3.31
C LYS A 619 24.78 19.00 2.16
N TYR A 620 24.71 20.29 2.44
CA TYR A 620 25.01 21.32 1.48
C TYR A 620 26.37 21.06 0.81
N GLN A 621 26.39 20.97 -0.54
CA GLN A 621 27.59 20.57 -1.31
C GLN A 621 28.48 21.74 -1.74
N GLY A 622 28.15 22.98 -1.35
CA GLY A 622 28.89 24.16 -1.76
C GLY A 622 28.31 24.80 -3.04
N ASN A 623 29.03 25.79 -3.58
CA ASN A 623 28.60 26.59 -4.74
C ASN A 623 29.69 26.74 -5.82
N GLU A 624 30.61 25.80 -5.90
CA GLU A 624 31.77 25.87 -6.79
C GLU A 624 31.42 25.67 -8.28
N TYR A 625 30.30 25.01 -8.56
CA TYR A 625 29.84 24.69 -9.91
C TYR A 625 28.69 25.61 -10.35
N ALA A 626 28.73 26.05 -11.61
CA ALA A 626 27.61 26.73 -12.22
C ALA A 626 26.45 25.74 -12.46
N GLY A 627 25.23 26.23 -12.33
CA GLY A 627 24.04 25.42 -12.57
C GLY A 627 23.65 24.51 -11.40
N VAL A 628 24.32 24.53 -10.27
CA VAL A 628 23.94 23.75 -9.08
C VAL A 628 23.27 24.65 -8.06
N VAL A 629 22.02 24.38 -7.75
CA VAL A 629 21.21 25.18 -6.83
C VAL A 629 20.48 24.27 -5.84
N THR A 630 20.45 24.70 -4.59
CA THR A 630 19.71 23.95 -3.55
C THR A 630 18.27 24.44 -3.46
N GLY A 631 17.36 23.53 -3.69
CA GLY A 631 15.92 23.71 -3.45
C GLY A 631 15.48 23.05 -2.16
N LEU A 632 14.24 23.31 -1.77
CA LEU A 632 13.58 22.73 -0.60
C LEU A 632 12.37 21.94 -1.04
N ALA A 633 12.34 20.65 -0.70
CA ALA A 633 11.24 19.75 -0.96
C ALA A 633 10.51 19.40 0.33
N TRP A 634 9.24 19.08 0.18
CA TRP A 634 8.43 18.44 1.20
C TRP A 634 7.95 17.08 0.69
N THR A 635 8.10 16.08 1.52
CA THR A 635 7.68 14.71 1.24
C THR A 635 6.77 14.20 2.36
N ALA A 636 6.10 13.09 2.14
CA ALA A 636 5.29 12.45 3.18
C ALA A 636 6.10 12.11 4.44
N VAL A 637 7.42 12.10 4.39
CA VAL A 637 8.32 11.76 5.52
C VAL A 637 8.99 12.98 6.15
N GLY A 638 8.74 14.17 5.63
CA GLY A 638 9.26 15.44 6.15
C GLY A 638 9.88 16.33 5.08
N GLY A 639 10.58 17.37 5.51
CA GLY A 639 11.32 18.26 4.61
C GLY A 639 12.70 17.71 4.28
N GLU A 640 13.12 17.89 3.03
CA GLU A 640 14.43 17.51 2.50
C GLU A 640 15.01 18.66 1.66
N ILE A 641 16.34 18.74 1.56
CA ILE A 641 17.00 19.56 0.55
C ILE A 641 17.07 18.76 -0.74
N LEU A 642 16.96 19.43 -1.86
CA LEU A 642 17.17 18.83 -3.17
C LEU A 642 18.15 19.68 -3.98
N PHE A 643 18.96 19.06 -4.77
CA PHE A 643 19.84 19.75 -5.70
C PHE A 643 19.20 19.75 -7.08
N VAL A 644 19.24 20.92 -7.72
CA VAL A 644 18.91 21.05 -9.14
C VAL A 644 20.20 21.38 -9.87
N GLU A 645 20.59 20.49 -10.76
CA GLU A 645 21.85 20.57 -11.50
C GLU A 645 21.54 20.80 -12.97
N THR A 646 22.02 21.89 -13.53
CA THR A 646 21.90 22.18 -14.95
C THR A 646 23.26 22.08 -15.63
N SER A 647 23.34 21.28 -16.69
CA SER A 647 24.52 21.12 -17.51
C SER A 647 24.23 21.57 -18.95
N LEU A 648 25.24 22.15 -19.59
CA LEU A 648 25.16 22.63 -20.97
C LEU A 648 26.10 21.83 -21.87
N SER A 649 25.62 21.42 -23.02
CA SER A 649 26.42 20.73 -24.04
C SER A 649 26.19 21.34 -25.40
N LYS A 650 27.28 21.49 -26.20
CA LYS A 650 27.15 21.99 -27.58
C LYS A 650 26.25 21.07 -28.41
N GLY A 651 25.26 21.63 -29.07
CA GLY A 651 24.34 20.90 -29.91
C GLY A 651 23.42 21.84 -30.69
N LYS A 652 22.98 21.44 -31.86
CA LYS A 652 22.02 22.22 -32.64
C LYS A 652 20.60 21.87 -32.22
N GLY A 653 19.79 22.90 -31.98
CA GLY A 653 18.35 22.74 -31.73
C GLY A 653 17.86 22.87 -30.27
N GLY A 654 18.70 23.32 -29.34
CA GLY A 654 18.27 23.75 -28.01
C GLY A 654 17.46 22.70 -27.21
N LYS A 655 17.83 21.42 -27.28
CA LYS A 655 17.08 20.33 -26.66
C LYS A 655 17.12 20.44 -25.13
N LEU A 656 15.97 20.45 -24.49
CA LEU A 656 15.84 20.29 -23.06
C LEU A 656 15.73 18.80 -22.71
N THR A 657 16.62 18.33 -21.86
CA THR A 657 16.58 16.97 -21.31
C THR A 657 16.37 17.05 -19.81
N LEU A 658 15.44 16.27 -19.29
CA LEU A 658 15.08 16.23 -17.88
C LEU A 658 15.31 14.82 -17.34
N THR A 659 16.03 14.69 -16.21
CA THR A 659 16.30 13.41 -15.55
C THR A 659 16.18 13.54 -14.04
N GLY A 660 15.97 12.43 -13.31
CA GLY A 660 15.84 12.42 -11.86
C GLY A 660 14.47 11.96 -11.37
N ASN A 661 13.72 11.20 -12.18
CA ASN A 661 12.39 10.68 -11.86
C ASN A 661 11.39 11.79 -11.49
N LEU A 662 11.30 12.79 -12.38
CA LEU A 662 10.44 13.96 -12.21
C LEU A 662 9.01 13.63 -12.64
N GLY A 663 8.03 14.00 -11.82
CA GLY A 663 6.62 14.00 -12.16
C GLY A 663 6.27 15.07 -13.19
N ASP A 664 5.04 15.05 -13.68
CA ASP A 664 4.65 15.92 -14.81
C ASP A 664 4.59 17.40 -14.41
N VAL A 665 4.15 17.73 -13.19
CA VAL A 665 4.13 19.11 -12.68
C VAL A 665 5.55 19.67 -12.56
N MET A 666 6.50 18.86 -12.14
CA MET A 666 7.90 19.29 -12.02
C MET A 666 8.58 19.45 -13.39
N LYS A 667 8.23 18.62 -14.38
CA LYS A 667 8.67 18.78 -15.78
C LYS A 667 8.12 20.06 -16.41
N GLU A 668 6.84 20.36 -16.13
CA GLU A 668 6.20 21.60 -16.56
C GLU A 668 6.91 22.81 -15.95
N SER A 669 7.23 22.78 -14.66
CA SER A 669 8.01 23.83 -13.99
C SER A 669 9.39 24.06 -14.63
N ALA A 670 10.06 22.99 -15.08
CA ALA A 670 11.34 23.10 -15.78
C ALA A 670 11.18 23.75 -17.17
N MET A 671 10.12 23.41 -17.89
CA MET A 671 9.80 24.04 -19.18
C MET A 671 9.45 25.53 -18.99
N LEU A 672 8.61 25.85 -18.01
CA LEU A 672 8.27 27.24 -17.66
C LEU A 672 9.52 28.06 -17.31
N ALA A 673 10.45 27.49 -16.55
CA ALA A 673 11.69 28.11 -16.16
C ALA A 673 12.56 28.45 -17.38
N LEU A 674 12.67 27.53 -18.34
CA LEU A 674 13.42 27.76 -19.57
C LEU A 674 12.76 28.82 -20.46
N GLU A 675 11.46 28.72 -20.68
CA GLU A 675 10.71 29.66 -21.54
C GLU A 675 10.73 31.09 -20.95
N TYR A 676 10.68 31.22 -19.60
CA TYR A 676 10.85 32.51 -18.96
C TYR A 676 12.20 33.15 -19.30
N LEU A 677 13.31 32.39 -19.20
CA LEU A 677 14.65 32.91 -19.51
C LEU A 677 14.83 33.25 -20.98
N LYS A 678 14.27 32.47 -21.91
CA LYS A 678 14.24 32.75 -23.33
C LYS A 678 13.53 34.07 -23.64
N ALA A 679 12.40 34.30 -22.99
CA ALA A 679 11.63 35.54 -23.14
C ALA A 679 12.30 36.78 -22.51
N HIS A 680 13.25 36.55 -21.59
CA HIS A 680 13.87 37.63 -20.81
C HIS A 680 15.42 37.61 -20.89
N THR A 681 16.00 37.31 -22.03
CA THR A 681 17.45 37.23 -22.27
C THR A 681 18.22 38.46 -21.81
N LYS A 682 17.63 39.65 -22.00
CA LYS A 682 18.19 40.94 -21.54
C LYS A 682 18.43 41.06 -20.05
N LEU A 683 17.66 40.33 -19.23
CA LEU A 683 17.79 40.35 -17.78
C LEU A 683 19.17 39.84 -17.29
N LEU A 684 19.73 38.90 -18.02
CA LEU A 684 21.00 38.27 -17.71
C LEU A 684 22.10 38.59 -18.72
N ASN A 685 21.85 39.49 -19.67
CA ASN A 685 22.75 39.82 -20.77
C ASN A 685 23.13 38.57 -21.60
N LEU A 686 22.18 37.69 -21.85
CA LEU A 686 22.36 36.49 -22.64
C LEU A 686 22.18 36.79 -24.14
N GLN A 687 22.99 36.16 -24.96
CA GLN A 687 22.79 36.16 -26.43
C GLN A 687 21.63 35.22 -26.76
N GLU A 688 20.74 35.63 -27.66
CA GLU A 688 19.53 34.82 -27.98
C GLU A 688 19.88 33.49 -28.63
N ASP A 689 21.00 33.45 -29.40
CA ASP A 689 21.49 32.27 -30.10
C ASP A 689 22.06 31.17 -29.15
N ILE A 690 22.25 31.47 -27.86
CA ILE A 690 22.71 30.49 -26.88
C ILE A 690 21.73 29.31 -26.76
N PHE A 691 20.45 29.60 -26.88
CA PHE A 691 19.39 28.57 -26.77
C PHE A 691 19.33 27.68 -28.04
N ASP A 692 19.83 28.12 -29.18
CA ASP A 692 19.86 27.33 -30.42
C ASP A 692 21.11 26.46 -30.51
N ASN A 693 22.21 26.91 -29.90
CA ASN A 693 23.53 26.31 -30.05
C ASN A 693 23.91 25.37 -28.87
N TRP A 694 23.13 25.37 -27.78
CA TRP A 694 23.42 24.57 -26.61
C TRP A 694 22.21 23.75 -26.19
N ASN A 695 22.43 22.46 -26.00
CA ASN A 695 21.44 21.58 -25.33
C ASN A 695 21.54 21.79 -23.82
N ILE A 696 20.40 21.76 -23.16
CA ILE A 696 20.24 21.98 -21.75
C ILE A 696 19.81 20.66 -21.10
N HIS A 697 20.53 20.24 -20.07
CA HIS A 697 20.16 19.07 -19.29
C HIS A 697 19.97 19.48 -17.85
N ILE A 698 18.76 19.30 -17.32
CA ILE A 698 18.44 19.48 -15.91
C ILE A 698 18.37 18.10 -15.28
N HIS A 699 19.15 17.90 -14.24
CA HIS A 699 19.16 16.69 -13.44
C HIS A 699 18.81 17.02 -11.99
N VAL A 700 17.92 16.21 -11.41
CA VAL A 700 17.65 16.26 -9.97
C VAL A 700 18.06 14.91 -9.37
N PRO A 701 19.19 14.86 -8.63
CA PRO A 701 19.73 13.62 -8.07
C PRO A 701 18.72 12.79 -7.26
N GLU A 702 19.08 11.54 -6.92
CA GLU A 702 18.22 10.56 -6.24
C GLU A 702 17.01 10.09 -7.08
N GLY A 703 17.27 9.60 -8.28
CA GLY A 703 16.25 9.10 -9.22
C GLY A 703 15.38 7.93 -8.71
N ALA A 704 15.76 7.29 -7.61
CA ALA A 704 14.96 6.25 -6.97
C ALA A 704 13.67 6.79 -6.31
N ILE A 705 13.65 8.08 -5.95
CA ILE A 705 12.53 8.74 -5.27
C ILE A 705 11.78 9.59 -6.30
N PRO A 706 10.48 9.33 -6.55
CA PRO A 706 9.66 10.20 -7.39
C PRO A 706 9.60 11.62 -6.81
N LYS A 707 9.80 12.63 -7.68
CA LYS A 707 9.74 14.03 -7.28
C LYS A 707 8.71 14.73 -8.15
N ASP A 708 7.72 15.36 -7.52
CA ASP A 708 6.71 16.12 -8.23
C ASP A 708 6.31 17.37 -7.44
N GLY A 709 5.82 18.37 -8.14
CA GLY A 709 5.31 19.61 -7.58
C GLY A 709 5.93 20.88 -8.18
N PRO A 710 5.22 22.01 -8.08
CA PRO A 710 5.63 23.28 -8.69
C PRO A 710 6.68 24.04 -7.88
N SER A 711 6.95 23.62 -6.64
CA SER A 711 7.73 24.40 -5.64
C SER A 711 9.23 24.54 -5.95
N ALA A 712 9.73 23.81 -6.96
CA ALA A 712 11.10 23.93 -7.46
C ALA A 712 11.26 24.96 -8.58
N GLY A 713 10.22 25.67 -8.99
CA GLY A 713 10.23 26.57 -10.12
C GLY A 713 11.30 27.64 -10.05
N ILE A 714 11.39 28.38 -8.95
CA ILE A 714 12.45 29.40 -8.76
C ILE A 714 13.85 28.78 -8.68
N THR A 715 13.98 27.56 -8.16
CA THR A 715 15.25 26.83 -8.10
C THR A 715 15.72 26.47 -9.50
N MET A 716 14.82 26.02 -10.36
CA MET A 716 15.11 25.65 -11.74
C MET A 716 15.53 26.86 -12.60
N VAL A 717 14.80 28.00 -12.45
CA VAL A 717 15.19 29.24 -13.12
C VAL A 717 16.58 29.68 -12.68
N THR A 718 16.87 29.62 -11.40
CA THR A 718 18.17 30.04 -10.84
C THR A 718 19.29 29.11 -11.31
N SER A 719 19.03 27.79 -11.38
CA SER A 719 19.97 26.80 -11.87
C SER A 719 20.30 27.03 -13.35
N LEU A 720 19.25 27.22 -14.18
CA LEU A 720 19.42 27.59 -15.59
C LEU A 720 20.18 28.91 -15.76
N ALA A 721 19.81 29.94 -15.00
CA ALA A 721 20.45 31.26 -15.07
C ALA A 721 21.93 31.19 -14.65
N SER A 722 22.26 30.43 -13.60
CA SER A 722 23.63 30.16 -13.18
C SER A 722 24.43 29.44 -14.27
N ALA A 723 23.87 28.38 -14.86
CA ALA A 723 24.51 27.63 -15.95
C ALA A 723 24.75 28.49 -17.19
N LEU A 724 23.74 29.26 -17.61
CA LEU A 724 23.84 30.13 -18.80
C LEU A 724 24.75 31.34 -18.62
N THR A 725 24.87 31.86 -17.40
CA THR A 725 25.77 33.01 -17.10
C THR A 725 27.12 32.59 -16.56
N GLN A 726 27.28 31.31 -16.18
CA GLN A 726 28.46 30.77 -15.51
C GLN A 726 28.78 31.46 -14.17
N ARG A 727 27.77 32.10 -13.55
CA ARG A 727 27.90 32.79 -12.27
C ARG A 727 27.62 31.83 -11.13
N LYS A 728 28.42 31.97 -10.06
CA LYS A 728 28.22 31.21 -8.82
C LYS A 728 26.89 31.58 -8.16
N VAL A 729 26.24 30.61 -7.58
CA VAL A 729 25.13 30.84 -6.66
C VAL A 729 25.68 31.17 -5.27
N LYS A 730 25.00 32.02 -4.50
CA LYS A 730 25.37 32.38 -3.11
C LYS A 730 25.50 31.11 -2.26
N ALA A 731 26.56 31.03 -1.48
CA ALA A 731 26.81 29.91 -0.58
C ALA A 731 25.78 29.84 0.54
N ASN A 732 25.46 28.64 1.03
CA ASN A 732 24.50 28.37 2.11
C ASN A 732 23.10 28.96 1.86
N LEU A 733 22.71 29.03 0.60
CA LEU A 733 21.42 29.50 0.14
C LEU A 733 20.55 28.33 -0.30
N ALA A 734 19.30 28.33 0.10
CA ALA A 734 18.26 27.47 -0.48
C ALA A 734 17.04 28.30 -0.85
N MET A 735 16.19 27.74 -1.69
CA MET A 735 15.00 28.45 -2.14
C MET A 735 13.82 27.50 -2.40
N THR A 736 12.62 28.05 -2.30
CA THR A 736 11.39 27.36 -2.68
C THR A 736 10.34 28.36 -3.14
N GLY A 737 9.67 28.06 -4.22
CA GLY A 737 8.62 28.90 -4.79
C GLY A 737 8.22 28.41 -6.16
N GLU A 738 6.96 28.60 -6.51
CA GLU A 738 6.43 28.37 -7.85
C GLU A 738 6.63 29.61 -8.72
N ILE A 739 6.85 29.42 -10.00
CA ILE A 739 7.02 30.51 -10.96
C ILE A 739 5.89 30.51 -11.97
N THR A 740 5.48 31.71 -12.40
CA THR A 740 4.59 31.92 -13.54
C THR A 740 5.35 32.38 -14.78
N LEU A 741 4.76 32.26 -15.95
CA LEU A 741 5.34 32.76 -17.22
C LEU A 741 5.64 34.29 -17.21
N ARG A 742 5.00 35.03 -16.31
CA ARG A 742 5.24 36.47 -16.14
C ARG A 742 6.35 36.80 -15.13
N GLY A 743 6.93 35.75 -14.52
CA GLY A 743 7.98 35.89 -13.51
C GLY A 743 7.49 36.15 -12.10
N LYS A 744 6.17 36.13 -11.83
CA LYS A 744 5.66 36.21 -10.47
C LYS A 744 6.00 34.92 -9.70
N VAL A 745 6.43 35.10 -8.46
CA VAL A 745 6.68 34.00 -7.51
C VAL A 745 5.41 33.77 -6.70
N LEU A 746 4.94 32.52 -6.67
CA LEU A 746 3.73 32.08 -5.96
C LEU A 746 4.09 31.31 -4.69
N PRO A 747 3.19 31.36 -3.67
CA PRO A 747 3.37 30.66 -2.41
C PRO A 747 3.30 29.15 -2.59
N VAL A 748 3.99 28.42 -1.71
CA VAL A 748 4.08 26.96 -1.73
C VAL A 748 3.78 26.38 -0.35
N GLY A 749 3.39 25.11 -0.29
CA GLY A 749 3.11 24.39 0.94
C GLY A 749 4.33 23.74 1.60
N GLY A 750 4.14 23.19 2.81
CA GLY A 750 5.17 22.46 3.55
C GLY A 750 6.31 23.36 4.05
N ILE A 751 6.04 24.62 4.35
CA ILE A 751 7.07 25.61 4.70
C ILE A 751 7.79 25.21 5.98
N LYS A 752 7.08 24.79 7.03
CA LYS A 752 7.70 24.40 8.31
C LYS A 752 8.75 23.30 8.09
N GLU A 753 8.38 22.25 7.39
CA GLU A 753 9.24 21.11 7.10
C GLU A 753 10.44 21.49 6.24
N LYS A 754 10.23 22.31 5.21
CA LYS A 754 11.27 22.83 4.32
C LYS A 754 12.32 23.68 5.06
N ILE A 755 11.86 24.59 5.92
CA ILE A 755 12.76 25.47 6.70
C ILE A 755 13.61 24.65 7.66
N LEU A 756 13.01 23.66 8.32
CA LEU A 756 13.74 22.81 9.25
C LEU A 756 14.74 21.90 8.52
N ALA A 757 14.42 21.44 7.32
CA ALA A 757 15.37 20.71 6.47
C ALA A 757 16.56 21.60 6.09
N ALA A 758 16.30 22.84 5.68
CA ALA A 758 17.34 23.82 5.37
C ALA A 758 18.26 24.04 6.58
N LYS A 759 17.69 24.27 7.77
CA LYS A 759 18.46 24.45 9.02
C LYS A 759 19.35 23.24 9.31
N ARG A 760 18.80 22.01 9.21
CA ARG A 760 19.57 20.76 9.42
C ARG A 760 20.71 20.58 8.42
N ALA A 761 20.52 21.00 7.17
CA ALA A 761 21.54 20.96 6.13
C ALA A 761 22.61 22.04 6.26
N GLY A 762 22.50 22.96 7.25
CA GLY A 762 23.45 24.05 7.48
C GLY A 762 23.22 25.26 6.57
N ILE A 763 22.08 25.37 5.91
CA ILE A 763 21.66 26.52 5.12
C ILE A 763 21.39 27.69 6.09
N LYS A 764 21.77 28.89 5.65
CA LYS A 764 21.61 30.13 6.44
C LYS A 764 20.63 31.12 5.80
N ASP A 765 20.63 31.18 4.48
CA ASP A 765 19.79 32.09 3.71
C ASP A 765 18.70 31.30 2.97
N ILE A 766 17.48 31.77 3.04
CA ILE A 766 16.34 31.12 2.41
C ILE A 766 15.53 32.14 1.62
N ILE A 767 15.34 31.88 0.32
CA ILE A 767 14.48 32.68 -0.55
C ILE A 767 13.12 31.99 -0.66
N LEU A 768 12.04 32.74 -0.42
CA LEU A 768 10.66 32.26 -0.53
C LEU A 768 9.69 33.38 -0.92
N CYS A 769 8.50 33.00 -1.37
CA CYS A 769 7.45 33.95 -1.75
C CYS A 769 7.05 34.82 -0.54
N GLU A 770 6.79 36.11 -0.80
CA GLU A 770 6.30 37.05 0.21
C GLU A 770 5.03 36.55 0.91
N GLU A 771 4.12 35.91 0.16
CA GLU A 771 2.88 35.37 0.73
C GLU A 771 3.11 34.21 1.70
N ASN A 772 4.29 33.59 1.71
CA ASN A 772 4.68 32.57 2.70
C ASN A 772 5.19 33.16 4.02
N ARG A 773 5.29 34.49 4.17
CA ARG A 773 5.68 35.16 5.43
C ARG A 773 4.81 34.68 6.59
N LYS A 774 3.49 34.60 6.38
CA LYS A 774 2.53 34.09 7.37
C LYS A 774 2.88 32.71 7.90
N ASN A 775 3.40 31.82 7.04
CA ASN A 775 3.80 30.47 7.44
C ASN A 775 5.08 30.47 8.29
N ILE A 776 5.98 31.41 8.07
CA ILE A 776 7.19 31.59 8.89
C ILE A 776 6.81 32.12 10.27
N GLU A 777 5.88 33.09 10.36
CA GLU A 777 5.40 33.67 11.63
C GLU A 777 4.72 32.62 12.52
N GLU A 778 4.16 31.55 11.94
CA GLU A 778 3.58 30.43 12.68
C GLU A 778 4.62 29.46 13.26
N ILE A 779 5.88 29.53 12.85
CA ILE A 779 6.94 28.67 13.35
C ILE A 779 7.53 29.24 14.64
N GLN A 780 7.69 28.41 15.66
CA GLN A 780 8.26 28.84 16.93
C GLN A 780 9.66 29.46 16.73
N PRO A 781 9.97 30.64 17.34
CA PRO A 781 11.23 31.38 17.12
C PRO A 781 12.49 30.57 17.32
N MET A 782 12.48 29.62 18.26
CA MET A 782 13.63 28.73 18.52
C MET A 782 14.07 27.90 17.31
N TYR A 783 13.15 27.62 16.39
CA TYR A 783 13.46 26.88 15.17
C TYR A 783 13.98 27.77 14.04
N LEU A 784 13.73 29.08 14.12
CA LEU A 784 14.15 30.07 13.13
C LEU A 784 15.52 30.65 13.41
N GLU A 785 16.03 30.43 14.60
CA GLU A 785 17.32 31.01 15.06
C GLU A 785 18.46 30.57 14.12
N GLY A 786 19.23 31.56 13.65
CA GLY A 786 20.37 31.39 12.72
C GLY A 786 19.97 31.32 11.24
N LEU A 787 18.69 31.53 10.89
CA LEU A 787 18.22 31.63 9.54
C LEU A 787 17.88 33.07 9.15
N THR A 788 18.14 33.42 7.89
CA THR A 788 17.77 34.68 7.26
C THR A 788 16.79 34.42 6.14
N PHE A 789 15.65 35.09 6.17
CA PHE A 789 14.61 34.91 5.17
C PHE A 789 14.58 36.09 4.19
N HIS A 790 14.60 35.79 2.91
CA HIS A 790 14.47 36.74 1.82
C HIS A 790 13.12 36.52 1.13
N TYR A 791 12.21 37.44 1.32
CA TYR A 791 10.88 37.37 0.75
C TYR A 791 10.86 38.07 -0.59
N VAL A 792 10.31 37.39 -1.61
CA VAL A 792 10.32 37.86 -2.99
C VAL A 792 8.94 37.73 -3.62
N THR A 793 8.69 38.58 -4.61
CA THR A 793 7.44 38.59 -5.39
C THR A 793 7.71 38.31 -6.88
N ASP A 794 8.92 38.57 -7.35
CA ASP A 794 9.32 38.43 -8.76
C ASP A 794 10.64 37.65 -8.88
N ILE A 795 10.79 36.90 -9.94
CA ILE A 795 11.98 36.10 -10.22
C ILE A 795 13.24 36.96 -10.37
N LYS A 796 13.12 38.22 -10.77
CA LYS A 796 14.26 39.16 -10.85
C LYS A 796 14.89 39.39 -9.49
N GLU A 797 14.08 39.46 -8.43
CA GLU A 797 14.55 39.59 -7.05
C GLU A 797 15.29 38.33 -6.65
N VAL A 798 14.73 37.14 -7.01
CA VAL A 798 15.38 35.84 -6.74
C VAL A 798 16.76 35.78 -7.38
N LEU A 799 16.88 36.12 -8.65
CA LEU A 799 18.14 36.06 -9.40
C LEU A 799 19.16 37.08 -8.86
N ALA A 800 18.70 38.25 -8.46
CA ALA A 800 19.56 39.30 -7.85
C ALA A 800 20.12 38.87 -6.49
N LEU A 801 19.33 38.15 -5.69
CA LEU A 801 19.74 37.63 -4.38
C LEU A 801 20.61 36.36 -4.46
N ALA A 802 20.29 35.49 -5.45
CA ALA A 802 20.89 34.18 -5.57
C ALA A 802 22.22 34.17 -6.35
N LEU A 803 22.34 34.94 -7.44
CA LEU A 803 23.50 34.95 -8.30
C LEU A 803 24.56 35.96 -7.82
N THR A 804 25.77 35.49 -7.60
CA THR A 804 26.90 36.38 -7.32
C THR A 804 27.46 36.99 -8.60
N ASN A 805 28.34 37.97 -8.49
CA ASN A 805 29.06 38.51 -9.66
C ASN A 805 30.29 37.68 -10.07
N GLU A 806 30.64 36.69 -9.24
CA GLU A 806 31.77 35.79 -9.52
C GLU A 806 31.38 34.69 -10.50
N LYS A 807 32.24 34.44 -11.49
CA LYS A 807 32.14 33.27 -12.36
C LYS A 807 32.82 32.05 -11.73
N VAL A 808 32.37 30.87 -12.10
CA VAL A 808 33.01 29.63 -11.66
C VAL A 808 34.39 29.46 -12.31
N ASN A 809 35.24 28.64 -11.68
CA ASN A 809 36.53 28.29 -12.24
C ASN A 809 36.34 27.47 -13.54
N GLY A 810 36.99 27.88 -14.64
CA GLY A 810 36.80 27.21 -15.93
C GLY A 810 35.44 27.53 -16.62
N ALA A 811 34.92 28.75 -16.39
CA ALA A 811 33.67 29.20 -16.97
C ALA A 811 33.64 29.01 -18.49
N ILE A 812 32.56 28.50 -19.02
CA ILE A 812 32.34 28.30 -20.47
C ILE A 812 32.25 29.68 -21.13
N ASP A 813 33.06 29.90 -22.19
CA ASP A 813 32.90 31.05 -23.07
C ASP A 813 31.87 30.70 -24.17
N PHE A 814 30.75 31.40 -24.14
CA PHE A 814 29.65 31.23 -25.10
C PHE A 814 29.88 32.00 -26.41
N ASN A 815 30.95 32.87 -26.51
CA ASN A 815 31.26 33.56 -27.72
C ASN A 815 31.72 32.56 -28.77
N ILE A 816 30.84 32.23 -29.70
CA ILE A 816 31.14 31.40 -30.84
C ILE A 816 31.90 32.30 -31.81
N THR A 817 33.23 32.30 -31.71
CA THR A 817 34.05 32.78 -32.81
C THR A 817 33.80 31.82 -33.98
N ASN A 818 33.14 32.30 -35.04
CA ASN A 818 33.13 31.68 -36.37
C ASN A 818 34.58 31.51 -36.84
N GLN A 819 35.23 30.42 -36.46
CA GLN A 819 36.39 29.96 -37.22
C GLN A 819 35.84 29.50 -38.58
N LYS A 820 35.81 30.45 -39.52
CA LYS A 820 35.84 30.14 -40.93
C LYS A 820 37.04 29.25 -41.11
N THR A 821 36.83 28.00 -41.38
CA THR A 821 37.79 27.10 -41.98
C THR A 821 38.22 27.76 -43.27
N GLU A 822 39.43 28.41 -43.27
CA GLU A 822 40.17 28.64 -44.50
C GLU A 822 40.54 27.28 -45.05
N GLU A 823 39.75 26.81 -46.00
CA GLU A 823 40.15 25.79 -46.94
C GLU A 823 41.35 26.38 -47.70
N LYS A 824 42.54 25.94 -47.34
CA LYS A 824 43.72 26.11 -48.18
C LYS A 824 43.49 25.35 -49.48
N LYS A 825 43.55 26.10 -50.57
CA LYS A 825 43.76 25.63 -51.91
C LYS A 825 44.92 24.64 -52.08
#